data_681b4b546955fe8c8a35ee837262ddb5
#
_entry.id   681b4b546955fe8c8a35ee837262ddb5
#
_cell.length_a   1.000
_cell.length_b   1.000
_cell.length_c   1.000
_cell.angle_alpha   90.00
_cell.angle_beta   90.00
_cell.angle_gamma   90.00
#
_symmetry.space_group_name_H-M   'P 1'
#
loop_
_entity.id
_entity.type
_entity.pdbx_description
1 polymer ?
#
loop_
_entity_poly.entity_id
_entity_poly.type
_entity_poly.pdbx_seq_one_letter_code
_entity_poly.pdbx_strand_id
1 'polypeptide(L)'
;MPDFKWILKMAMRDFRKNLSRLLLFVSSIVVGIAALVAISSFGENLVKDIDNQAKELLGADLVLENNKPLGDQALDSVAIQLASEVNFASMVAFPKTDASRLTQVRALEGDFPFYGKLETIPAEGDADFRSGGKKALVEKTLMAQFDAQVGDSIKVGSVMFQIVGELQKVPGQTGITATVAPAVYIPMAYLEETGLVQYGSRVEYNRYLQFSSGTNVEELIKPFEDQWELDRVDADTVEDRKRSTGRSFGNLSNFLSLVAFIALLLGCVGVASAVNVFVKEKLASVAVLRCLGVASLDVLLIYLVEIVVMGLFGALIGSILGTLLQFILPAVFADFLPVEVTVGISWVSVGFGMITGLFVSVLFALLPLLKVRNVSPMATLRPETADSTLLKDPARWAVMVGILLFIFGFSYFLLKQVTWALGFTGFVLVAFGALWGVGKLIMWAVRKFLPISLSYPWRQALANLYRPNNQTISLIATIGLGTAMISTLFFLQNQLLEEAKFADKEDQPNMLMFDIQTPQLADVKSKVVDRKMRIIQEVPIVTMQLNEINGIDKKENEELPDKENYSRWLYNREFRVTYRDTLIKSETLTSGELIPLGARGDSIFVSLEKGFGEGNKMKLGDELIFNVQGRPIKTYIGSFRDVKFNQVSTNFLVLFPEGVLEQAPKFHVIITKTQNDRQAADVQSEIVREFPNISIINLGTIVETLEDILGKISFVIQFMAFFSIATGILVLISSLIISKYQRMRESILLRTLGASSGIVRVINTLEYFFLGSLAALSGILLSFMATFLLGEFVFEMNFSLVWKEGLIIYLAITGLTIVLGWLNGRRIINQPPMEILRGNG
;
A
#
# COMPACT_ATOMS: atom_id res chain seq x y z
N MET A 1 0.28 29.79 -48.01
CA MET A 1 0.09 28.93 -46.85
C MET A 1 -1.12 28.08 -47.11
N PRO A 2 -1.06 26.74 -47.01
CA PRO A 2 -2.24 25.92 -47.10
C PRO A 2 -3.22 26.29 -45.98
N ASP A 3 -4.49 26.40 -46.35
CA ASP A 3 -5.59 26.76 -45.44
C ASP A 3 -5.70 25.67 -44.33
N PHE A 4 -5.93 26.06 -43.09
CA PHE A 4 -6.09 25.10 -41.94
C PHE A 4 -7.15 24.04 -42.29
N LYS A 5 -8.17 24.37 -43.04
CA LYS A 5 -9.15 23.41 -43.56
C LYS A 5 -8.54 22.33 -44.45
N TRP A 6 -7.50 22.67 -45.24
CA TRP A 6 -6.80 21.68 -46.06
C TRP A 6 -5.98 20.71 -45.16
N ILE A 7 -5.28 21.23 -44.16
CA ILE A 7 -4.53 20.42 -43.18
C ILE A 7 -5.46 19.41 -42.51
N LEU A 8 -6.63 19.88 -42.01
CA LEU A 8 -7.60 19.03 -41.34
C LEU A 8 -8.17 17.95 -42.29
N LYS A 9 -8.47 18.33 -43.57
CA LYS A 9 -8.99 17.39 -44.59
C LYS A 9 -7.96 16.30 -44.92
N MET A 10 -6.70 16.67 -45.03
CA MET A 10 -5.59 15.72 -45.29
C MET A 10 -5.37 14.78 -44.11
N ALA A 11 -5.32 15.30 -42.88
CA ALA A 11 -5.20 14.51 -41.66
C ALA A 11 -6.34 13.49 -41.55
N MET A 12 -7.61 13.92 -41.79
CA MET A 12 -8.77 13.03 -41.67
C MET A 12 -8.77 11.94 -42.76
N ARG A 13 -8.30 12.27 -44.00
CA ARG A 13 -8.19 11.29 -45.07
C ARG A 13 -7.11 10.24 -44.81
N ASP A 14 -5.98 10.65 -44.24
CA ASP A 14 -4.88 9.74 -43.89
C ASP A 14 -5.26 8.86 -42.69
N PHE A 15 -5.93 9.43 -41.69
CA PHE A 15 -6.45 8.72 -40.52
C PHE A 15 -7.32 7.53 -40.91
N ARG A 16 -8.33 7.75 -41.82
CA ARG A 16 -9.21 6.65 -42.24
C ARG A 16 -8.49 5.50 -42.91
N LYS A 17 -7.36 5.72 -43.59
CA LYS A 17 -6.58 4.67 -44.27
C LYS A 17 -5.71 3.85 -43.32
N ASN A 18 -5.37 4.39 -42.16
CA ASN A 18 -4.35 3.81 -41.26
C ASN A 18 -4.89 3.38 -39.92
N LEU A 19 -6.20 3.30 -39.72
CA LEU A 19 -6.87 3.05 -38.42
C LEU A 19 -6.31 1.80 -37.70
N SER A 20 -6.10 0.70 -38.40
CA SER A 20 -5.60 -0.55 -37.79
C SER A 20 -4.16 -0.48 -37.28
N ARG A 21 -3.34 0.41 -37.86
CA ARG A 21 -1.96 0.61 -37.43
C ARG A 21 -1.84 1.51 -36.22
N LEU A 22 -2.81 2.39 -36.05
CA LEU A 22 -2.92 3.36 -35.00
C LEU A 22 -3.57 2.80 -33.74
N LEU A 23 -4.17 1.59 -33.81
CA LEU A 23 -4.75 0.88 -32.68
C LEU A 23 -3.73 0.67 -31.53
N LEU A 24 -2.48 0.36 -31.82
CA LEU A 24 -1.44 0.20 -30.80
C LEU A 24 -1.16 1.48 -30.03
N PHE A 25 -1.17 2.64 -30.74
CA PHE A 25 -1.04 3.93 -30.11
C PHE A 25 -2.23 4.22 -29.17
N VAL A 26 -3.44 4.04 -29.70
CA VAL A 26 -4.69 4.26 -28.95
C VAL A 26 -4.74 3.32 -27.72
N SER A 27 -4.40 2.03 -27.90
CA SER A 27 -4.43 1.04 -26.82
C SER A 27 -3.49 1.42 -25.65
N SER A 28 -2.29 1.93 -25.95
CA SER A 28 -1.35 2.36 -24.90
C SER A 28 -1.90 3.52 -24.06
N ILE A 29 -2.59 4.47 -24.72
CA ILE A 29 -3.25 5.58 -24.03
C ILE A 29 -4.45 5.08 -23.22
N VAL A 30 -5.29 4.25 -23.84
CA VAL A 30 -6.50 3.70 -23.22
C VAL A 30 -6.17 3.03 -21.88
N VAL A 31 -5.18 2.13 -21.85
CA VAL A 31 -4.85 1.38 -20.64
C VAL A 31 -4.25 2.29 -19.57
N GLY A 32 -3.34 3.21 -19.95
CA GLY A 32 -2.74 4.16 -19.01
C GLY A 32 -3.77 5.12 -18.39
N ILE A 33 -4.69 5.65 -19.21
CA ILE A 33 -5.74 6.57 -18.75
C ILE A 33 -6.84 5.83 -17.99
N ALA A 34 -7.18 4.59 -18.36
CA ALA A 34 -8.14 3.79 -17.62
C ALA A 34 -7.68 3.51 -16.19
N ALA A 35 -6.40 3.15 -16.01
CA ALA A 35 -5.81 2.98 -14.68
C ALA A 35 -5.84 4.29 -13.87
N LEU A 36 -5.44 5.42 -14.49
CA LEU A 36 -5.44 6.72 -13.83
C LEU A 36 -6.84 7.14 -13.39
N VAL A 37 -7.83 7.07 -14.27
CA VAL A 37 -9.21 7.48 -13.98
C VAL A 37 -9.86 6.56 -12.96
N ALA A 38 -9.67 5.24 -13.05
CA ALA A 38 -10.24 4.29 -12.09
C ALA A 38 -9.76 4.58 -10.65
N ILE A 39 -8.46 4.81 -10.49
CA ILE A 39 -7.85 5.06 -9.19
C ILE A 39 -8.22 6.45 -8.66
N SER A 40 -8.10 7.48 -9.50
CA SER A 40 -8.44 8.84 -9.08
C SER A 40 -9.92 8.98 -8.70
N SER A 41 -10.82 8.37 -9.48
CA SER A 41 -12.26 8.38 -9.17
C SER A 41 -12.59 7.64 -7.89
N PHE A 42 -11.97 6.46 -7.65
CA PHE A 42 -12.16 5.73 -6.41
C PHE A 42 -11.66 6.53 -5.20
N GLY A 43 -10.45 7.10 -5.28
CA GLY A 43 -9.88 7.91 -4.21
C GLY A 43 -10.71 9.17 -3.90
N GLU A 44 -11.24 9.85 -4.91
CA GLU A 44 -12.11 11.01 -4.74
C GLU A 44 -13.44 10.65 -4.08
N ASN A 45 -14.09 9.58 -4.53
CA ASN A 45 -15.33 9.10 -3.93
C ASN A 45 -15.11 8.68 -2.47
N LEU A 46 -14.03 7.95 -2.19
CA LEU A 46 -13.69 7.53 -0.83
C LEU A 46 -13.49 8.71 0.12
N VAL A 47 -12.72 9.73 -0.28
CA VAL A 47 -12.50 10.93 0.55
C VAL A 47 -13.81 11.67 0.78
N LYS A 48 -14.64 11.82 -0.28
CA LYS A 48 -15.93 12.48 -0.18
C LYS A 48 -16.89 11.75 0.77
N ASP A 49 -16.89 10.42 0.73
CA ASP A 49 -17.75 9.62 1.58
C ASP A 49 -17.27 9.61 3.04
N ILE A 50 -15.95 9.59 3.28
CA ILE A 50 -15.38 9.83 4.61
C ILE A 50 -15.82 11.20 5.16
N ASP A 51 -15.75 12.25 4.34
CA ASP A 51 -16.17 13.59 4.73
C ASP A 51 -17.67 13.65 5.08
N ASN A 52 -18.50 13.00 4.28
CA ASN A 52 -19.95 12.99 4.47
C ASN A 52 -20.37 12.14 5.68
N GLN A 53 -19.68 11.03 5.93
CA GLN A 53 -20.03 10.06 6.98
C GLN A 53 -19.22 10.27 8.28
N ALA A 54 -18.34 11.27 8.36
CA ALA A 54 -17.53 11.50 9.54
C ALA A 54 -18.34 11.69 10.82
N LYS A 55 -19.49 12.36 10.75
CA LYS A 55 -20.42 12.51 11.88
C LYS A 55 -21.04 11.19 12.29
N GLU A 56 -21.40 10.34 11.34
CA GLU A 56 -21.94 9.01 11.62
C GLU A 56 -20.86 8.08 12.17
N LEU A 57 -19.59 8.24 11.73
CA LEU A 57 -18.46 7.47 12.25
C LEU A 57 -18.16 7.79 13.71
N LEU A 58 -18.34 9.03 14.15
CA LEU A 58 -18.16 9.43 15.54
C LEU A 58 -19.43 9.16 16.36
N GLY A 59 -20.60 9.23 15.74
CA GLY A 59 -21.91 9.11 16.36
C GLY A 59 -22.33 10.33 17.18
N ALA A 60 -21.46 11.35 17.31
CA ALA A 60 -21.63 12.55 18.08
C ALA A 60 -20.92 13.75 17.41
N ASP A 61 -21.06 14.97 17.94
CA ASP A 61 -20.24 16.10 17.50
C ASP A 61 -18.90 16.18 18.27
N LEU A 62 -18.88 15.70 19.52
CA LEU A 62 -17.71 15.61 20.39
C LEU A 62 -17.82 14.37 21.28
N VAL A 63 -16.70 13.66 21.42
CA VAL A 63 -16.54 12.57 22.39
C VAL A 63 -15.44 12.95 23.36
N LEU A 64 -15.74 12.90 24.66
CA LEU A 64 -14.75 13.03 25.73
C LEU A 64 -14.49 11.63 26.29
N GLU A 65 -13.23 11.24 26.33
CA GLU A 65 -12.77 9.93 26.78
C GLU A 65 -11.81 10.08 27.94
N ASN A 66 -12.00 9.27 29.01
CA ASN A 66 -11.06 9.20 30.13
C ASN A 66 -11.08 7.80 30.75
N ASN A 67 -9.95 7.43 31.39
CA ASN A 67 -9.84 6.21 32.21
C ASN A 67 -10.41 6.36 33.64
N LYS A 68 -10.91 7.53 33.97
CA LYS A 68 -11.60 7.84 35.24
C LYS A 68 -13.00 8.36 34.96
N PRO A 69 -13.94 8.18 35.89
CA PRO A 69 -15.28 8.73 35.72
C PRO A 69 -15.21 10.23 35.40
N LEU A 70 -15.84 10.61 34.30
CA LEU A 70 -15.99 11.98 33.89
C LEU A 70 -17.02 12.65 34.82
N GLY A 71 -16.58 13.59 35.63
CA GLY A 71 -17.47 14.47 36.41
C GLY A 71 -18.32 15.37 35.50
N ASP A 72 -19.14 16.25 36.09
CA ASP A 72 -19.91 17.21 35.31
C ASP A 72 -18.95 18.12 34.52
N GLN A 73 -19.11 18.13 33.22
CA GLN A 73 -18.32 18.96 32.33
C GLN A 73 -19.05 20.27 32.04
N ALA A 74 -18.32 21.35 31.89
CA ALA A 74 -18.92 22.66 31.58
C ALA A 74 -19.74 22.61 30.24
N LEU A 75 -19.34 21.76 29.32
CA LEU A 75 -20.01 21.56 28.02
C LEU A 75 -21.32 20.80 28.10
N ASP A 76 -21.58 20.07 29.18
CA ASP A 76 -22.82 19.31 29.35
C ASP A 76 -24.06 20.24 29.36
N SER A 77 -23.91 21.45 29.86
CA SER A 77 -24.97 22.47 29.92
C SER A 77 -25.25 23.14 28.57
N VAL A 78 -24.31 23.05 27.61
CA VAL A 78 -24.41 23.64 26.27
C VAL A 78 -24.87 22.61 25.23
N ALA A 79 -24.73 21.31 25.54
CA ALA A 79 -25.13 20.24 24.66
C ALA A 79 -26.65 20.13 24.58
N ILE A 80 -27.18 19.83 23.38
CA ILE A 80 -28.60 19.54 23.14
C ILE A 80 -28.96 18.14 23.63
N GLN A 81 -28.08 17.18 23.36
CA GLN A 81 -28.20 15.79 23.80
C GLN A 81 -26.86 15.32 24.38
N LEU A 82 -26.98 14.47 25.40
CA LEU A 82 -25.86 13.86 26.08
C LEU A 82 -26.11 12.38 26.24
N ALA A 83 -25.06 11.57 25.99
CA ALA A 83 -25.06 10.16 26.31
C ALA A 83 -23.76 9.79 26.98
N SER A 84 -23.78 8.77 27.81
CA SER A 84 -22.60 8.27 28.52
C SER A 84 -22.43 6.79 28.25
N GLU A 85 -21.18 6.37 28.12
CA GLU A 85 -20.82 4.98 27.92
C GLU A 85 -19.66 4.61 28.82
N VAL A 86 -19.72 3.44 29.39
CA VAL A 86 -18.61 2.80 30.09
C VAL A 86 -18.20 1.56 29.30
N ASN A 87 -16.96 1.57 28.83
CA ASN A 87 -16.42 0.60 27.90
C ASN A 87 -15.25 -0.15 28.50
N PHE A 88 -15.26 -1.49 28.46
CA PHE A 88 -14.19 -2.33 29.00
C PHE A 88 -14.19 -3.72 28.39
N ALA A 89 -13.02 -4.36 28.34
CA ALA A 89 -12.92 -5.75 27.93
C ALA A 89 -13.30 -6.68 29.08
N SER A 90 -14.19 -7.63 28.84
CA SER A 90 -14.58 -8.66 29.79
C SER A 90 -14.96 -9.98 29.12
N MET A 91 -14.86 -11.07 29.88
CA MET A 91 -15.36 -12.37 29.43
C MET A 91 -16.88 -12.41 29.56
N VAL A 92 -17.55 -12.67 28.45
CA VAL A 92 -19.00 -12.89 28.40
C VAL A 92 -19.26 -14.37 28.14
N ALA A 93 -20.15 -14.98 28.95
CA ALA A 93 -20.49 -16.38 28.82
C ALA A 93 -21.85 -16.56 28.15
N PHE A 94 -21.95 -17.58 27.33
CA PHE A 94 -23.15 -18.05 26.64
C PHE A 94 -23.65 -19.36 27.30
N PRO A 95 -24.59 -19.29 28.21
CA PRO A 95 -25.04 -20.47 29.00
C PRO A 95 -25.55 -21.63 28.15
N LYS A 96 -26.13 -21.34 26.98
CA LYS A 96 -26.64 -22.34 26.05
C LYS A 96 -25.57 -23.27 25.49
N THR A 97 -24.38 -22.74 25.22
CA THR A 97 -23.24 -23.48 24.65
C THR A 97 -22.15 -23.76 25.69
N ASP A 98 -22.34 -23.29 26.93
CA ASP A 98 -21.34 -23.34 28.01
C ASP A 98 -19.97 -22.78 27.61
N ALA A 99 -19.98 -21.78 26.72
CA ALA A 99 -18.81 -21.14 26.14
C ALA A 99 -18.69 -19.69 26.59
N SER A 100 -17.48 -19.17 26.57
CA SER A 100 -17.17 -17.79 26.91
C SER A 100 -16.17 -17.18 25.95
N ARG A 101 -16.26 -15.85 25.76
CA ARG A 101 -15.32 -15.11 24.92
C ARG A 101 -15.07 -13.73 25.50
N LEU A 102 -13.82 -13.26 25.29
CA LEU A 102 -13.48 -11.87 25.55
C LEU A 102 -14.20 -10.97 24.57
N THR A 103 -14.96 -10.01 25.11
CA THR A 103 -15.77 -9.06 24.36
C THR A 103 -15.54 -7.65 24.88
N GLN A 104 -15.89 -6.68 24.07
CA GLN A 104 -15.96 -5.30 24.49
C GLN A 104 -17.36 -5.05 25.06
N VAL A 105 -17.45 -5.01 26.38
CA VAL A 105 -18.72 -4.68 27.07
C VAL A 105 -18.88 -3.16 27.08
N ARG A 106 -19.98 -2.69 26.54
CA ARG A 106 -20.33 -1.28 26.41
C ARG A 106 -21.61 -0.99 27.16
N ALA A 107 -21.47 -0.42 28.35
CA ALA A 107 -22.63 -0.02 29.17
C ALA A 107 -23.07 1.38 28.73
N LEU A 108 -24.25 1.48 28.13
CA LEU A 108 -24.74 2.69 27.48
C LEU A 108 -25.91 3.32 28.28
N GLU A 109 -25.88 4.66 28.36
CA GLU A 109 -26.97 5.50 28.87
C GLU A 109 -27.20 6.66 27.90
N GLY A 110 -28.48 6.95 27.62
CA GLY A 110 -28.87 8.00 26.66
C GLY A 110 -29.08 7.46 25.23
N ASP A 111 -29.30 8.39 24.29
CA ASP A 111 -29.74 8.08 22.91
C ASP A 111 -28.58 8.02 21.91
N PHE A 112 -27.39 7.61 22.33
CA PHE A 112 -26.28 7.38 21.40
C PHE A 112 -26.57 6.22 20.42
N PRO A 113 -26.27 6.34 19.13
CA PRO A 113 -25.61 7.47 18.43
C PRO A 113 -26.61 8.56 18.04
N PHE A 114 -26.18 9.82 18.08
CA PHE A 114 -26.98 10.96 17.64
C PHE A 114 -27.01 11.11 16.12
N TYR A 115 -26.00 10.56 15.45
CA TYR A 115 -25.88 10.48 13.99
C TYR A 115 -25.73 9.01 13.59
N GLY A 116 -26.52 8.59 12.60
CA GLY A 116 -26.63 7.18 12.26
C GLY A 116 -27.58 6.43 13.20
N LYS A 117 -27.43 5.13 13.31
CA LYS A 117 -28.22 4.26 14.19
C LYS A 117 -27.47 2.96 14.49
N LEU A 118 -27.81 2.30 15.57
CA LEU A 118 -27.45 0.92 15.83
C LEU A 118 -28.31 0.02 14.93
N GLU A 119 -27.70 -0.60 13.93
CA GLU A 119 -28.43 -1.50 13.03
C GLU A 119 -28.60 -2.87 13.68
N THR A 120 -29.84 -3.28 13.96
CA THR A 120 -30.14 -4.53 14.64
C THR A 120 -31.06 -5.43 13.84
N ILE A 121 -30.97 -6.74 14.08
CA ILE A 121 -31.94 -7.74 13.64
C ILE A 121 -32.54 -8.39 14.89
N PRO A 122 -33.88 -8.28 15.16
CA PRO A 122 -34.86 -7.50 14.38
C PRO A 122 -34.62 -5.98 14.46
N ALA A 123 -35.25 -5.23 13.56
CA ALA A 123 -35.09 -3.77 13.50
C ALA A 123 -35.55 -3.03 14.75
N GLU A 124 -36.48 -3.63 15.51
CA GLU A 124 -36.93 -3.12 16.78
C GLU A 124 -35.96 -3.38 17.95
N GLY A 125 -34.86 -4.12 17.73
CA GLY A 125 -33.95 -4.52 18.78
C GLY A 125 -33.32 -3.35 19.54
N ASP A 126 -32.97 -2.24 18.85
CA ASP A 126 -32.47 -1.03 19.50
C ASP A 126 -33.54 -0.37 20.38
N ALA A 127 -34.76 -0.24 19.89
CA ALA A 127 -35.85 0.33 20.67
C ALA A 127 -36.18 -0.55 21.89
N ASP A 128 -36.14 -1.86 21.74
CA ASP A 128 -36.37 -2.83 22.82
C ASP A 128 -35.26 -2.74 23.88
N PHE A 129 -33.99 -2.60 23.46
CA PHE A 129 -32.84 -2.37 24.35
C PHE A 129 -33.05 -1.10 25.20
N ARG A 130 -33.48 0.00 24.59
CA ARG A 130 -33.69 1.29 25.26
C ARG A 130 -34.92 1.31 26.14
N SER A 131 -35.86 0.40 25.93
CA SER A 131 -37.08 0.31 26.75
C SER A 131 -36.83 -0.08 28.23
N GLY A 132 -35.59 -0.43 28.56
CA GLY A 132 -35.14 -0.81 29.89
C GLY A 132 -35.24 -2.32 30.17
N GLY A 133 -34.78 -2.71 31.36
CA GLY A 133 -34.67 -4.13 31.76
C GLY A 133 -33.29 -4.71 31.47
N LYS A 134 -33.06 -5.97 31.93
CA LYS A 134 -31.79 -6.69 31.70
C LYS A 134 -31.74 -7.24 30.28
N LYS A 135 -31.55 -6.35 29.32
CA LYS A 135 -31.51 -6.60 27.88
C LYS A 135 -30.15 -6.31 27.32
N ALA A 136 -29.74 -7.00 26.28
CA ALA A 136 -28.44 -6.78 25.61
C ALA A 136 -28.58 -6.82 24.09
N LEU A 137 -27.75 -6.03 23.43
CA LEU A 137 -27.46 -6.17 22.00
C LEU A 137 -26.11 -6.87 21.84
N VAL A 138 -26.08 -7.89 20.99
CA VAL A 138 -24.90 -8.74 20.79
C VAL A 138 -24.49 -8.71 19.33
N GLU A 139 -23.21 -8.51 19.08
CA GLU A 139 -22.68 -8.44 17.73
C GLU A 139 -22.85 -9.76 16.97
N LYS A 140 -23.14 -9.66 15.65
CA LYS A 140 -23.42 -10.80 14.77
C LYS A 140 -22.32 -11.86 14.78
N THR A 141 -21.07 -11.46 14.95
CA THR A 141 -19.91 -12.37 15.01
C THR A 141 -19.99 -13.31 16.23
N LEU A 142 -20.44 -12.78 17.39
CA LEU A 142 -20.68 -13.58 18.59
C LEU A 142 -21.91 -14.47 18.42
N MET A 143 -23.00 -13.94 17.86
CA MET A 143 -24.22 -14.69 17.61
C MET A 143 -23.94 -15.90 16.71
N ALA A 144 -23.21 -15.68 15.61
CA ALA A 144 -22.84 -16.73 14.68
C ALA A 144 -21.85 -17.75 15.31
N GLN A 145 -20.87 -17.28 16.10
CA GLN A 145 -19.86 -18.15 16.68
C GLN A 145 -20.45 -19.13 17.72
N PHE A 146 -21.43 -18.67 18.50
CA PHE A 146 -22.01 -19.44 19.60
C PHE A 146 -23.42 -19.98 19.31
N ASP A 147 -23.87 -19.94 18.07
CA ASP A 147 -25.22 -20.33 17.65
C ASP A 147 -26.31 -19.72 18.55
N ALA A 148 -26.05 -18.44 18.95
CA ALA A 148 -26.98 -17.71 19.80
C ALA A 148 -28.06 -17.05 18.95
N GLN A 149 -29.27 -16.93 19.51
CA GLN A 149 -30.44 -16.34 18.86
C GLN A 149 -31.02 -15.22 19.71
N VAL A 150 -31.73 -14.31 19.07
CA VAL A 150 -32.56 -13.32 19.79
C VAL A 150 -33.57 -14.03 20.71
N GLY A 151 -33.56 -13.64 21.97
CA GLY A 151 -34.33 -14.32 23.03
C GLY A 151 -33.47 -15.18 23.97
N ASP A 152 -32.28 -15.64 23.52
CA ASP A 152 -31.34 -16.35 24.39
C ASP A 152 -30.79 -15.40 25.48
N SER A 153 -30.13 -15.97 26.48
CA SER A 153 -29.51 -15.21 27.57
C SER A 153 -27.97 -15.24 27.49
N ILE A 154 -27.36 -14.13 27.83
CA ILE A 154 -25.91 -14.04 28.03
C ILE A 154 -25.61 -13.63 29.47
N LYS A 155 -24.45 -14.08 29.98
CA LYS A 155 -23.97 -13.72 31.31
C LYS A 155 -22.81 -12.74 31.18
N VAL A 156 -22.99 -11.55 31.77
CA VAL A 156 -21.96 -10.50 31.85
C VAL A 156 -21.67 -10.28 33.34
N GLY A 157 -20.48 -10.69 33.77
CA GLY A 157 -20.16 -10.72 35.20
C GLY A 157 -21.13 -11.59 35.99
N SER A 158 -21.81 -11.02 36.98
CA SER A 158 -22.79 -11.71 37.81
C SER A 158 -24.23 -11.67 37.26
N VAL A 159 -24.51 -10.86 36.20
CA VAL A 159 -25.85 -10.57 35.69
C VAL A 159 -26.13 -11.33 34.40
N MET A 160 -27.36 -11.82 34.32
CA MET A 160 -27.95 -12.42 33.11
C MET A 160 -28.74 -11.37 32.33
N PHE A 161 -28.42 -11.23 31.05
CA PHE A 161 -29.10 -10.34 30.12
C PHE A 161 -29.78 -11.16 29.01
N GLN A 162 -30.97 -10.75 28.60
CA GLN A 162 -31.68 -11.31 27.46
C GLN A 162 -31.17 -10.62 26.17
N ILE A 163 -30.82 -11.38 25.15
CA ILE A 163 -30.47 -10.84 23.83
C ILE A 163 -31.77 -10.37 23.15
N VAL A 164 -31.86 -9.07 22.88
CA VAL A 164 -33.04 -8.49 22.22
C VAL A 164 -32.74 -8.11 20.75
N GLY A 165 -31.51 -8.09 20.35
CA GLY A 165 -31.11 -7.82 18.97
C GLY A 165 -29.71 -8.28 18.66
N GLU A 166 -29.56 -8.76 17.42
CA GLU A 166 -28.27 -9.00 16.81
C GLU A 166 -27.75 -7.69 16.18
N LEU A 167 -26.61 -7.22 16.61
CA LEU A 167 -26.04 -5.98 16.16
C LEU A 167 -25.24 -6.20 14.85
N GLN A 168 -25.67 -5.53 13.78
CA GLN A 168 -25.07 -5.65 12.45
C GLN A 168 -24.00 -4.60 12.20
N LYS A 169 -24.25 -3.35 12.65
CA LYS A 169 -23.37 -2.21 12.43
C LYS A 169 -23.39 -1.26 13.63
N VAL A 170 -22.21 -0.81 14.00
CA VAL A 170 -21.99 0.18 15.05
C VAL A 170 -21.20 1.34 14.44
N PRO A 171 -21.57 2.61 14.71
CA PRO A 171 -20.78 3.75 14.29
C PRO A 171 -19.29 3.62 14.68
N GLY A 172 -18.40 3.92 13.74
CA GLY A 172 -16.97 3.90 13.98
C GLY A 172 -16.29 2.53 14.12
N GLN A 173 -17.05 1.45 14.16
CA GLN A 173 -16.50 0.10 14.23
C GLN A 173 -16.18 -0.45 12.83
N THR A 174 -14.98 -0.98 12.65
CA THR A 174 -14.57 -1.68 11.43
C THR A 174 -14.71 -3.18 11.60
N GLY A 175 -14.80 -3.93 10.49
CA GLY A 175 -14.85 -5.39 10.54
C GLY A 175 -13.67 -6.03 11.30
N ILE A 176 -12.53 -5.34 11.36
CA ILE A 176 -11.34 -5.79 12.12
C ILE A 176 -11.60 -5.70 13.63
N THR A 177 -12.03 -4.53 14.12
CA THR A 177 -12.29 -4.31 15.54
C THR A 177 -13.44 -5.19 16.04
N ALA A 178 -14.46 -5.39 15.21
CA ALA A 178 -15.56 -6.30 15.45
C ALA A 178 -15.11 -7.76 15.63
N THR A 179 -14.11 -8.20 14.91
CA THR A 179 -13.62 -9.58 15.01
C THR A 179 -12.68 -9.80 16.20
N VAL A 180 -11.83 -8.80 16.52
CA VAL A 180 -10.87 -8.88 17.62
C VAL A 180 -11.55 -8.83 18.98
N ALA A 181 -12.45 -7.85 19.17
CA ALA A 181 -13.19 -7.63 20.41
C ALA A 181 -14.64 -7.24 20.06
N PRO A 182 -15.47 -8.23 19.73
CA PRO A 182 -16.86 -7.99 19.37
C PRO A 182 -17.64 -7.33 20.52
N ALA A 183 -18.56 -6.43 20.18
CA ALA A 183 -19.28 -5.61 21.14
C ALA A 183 -20.49 -6.32 21.74
N VAL A 184 -20.68 -6.09 23.03
CA VAL A 184 -21.93 -6.43 23.76
C VAL A 184 -22.40 -5.17 24.47
N TYR A 185 -23.56 -4.64 24.06
CA TYR A 185 -24.18 -3.48 24.71
C TYR A 185 -25.11 -3.92 25.84
N ILE A 186 -24.94 -3.29 27.00
CA ILE A 186 -25.82 -3.46 28.17
C ILE A 186 -26.29 -2.08 28.67
N PRO A 187 -27.44 -1.96 29.34
CA PRO A 187 -27.84 -0.70 29.94
C PRO A 187 -26.92 -0.32 31.11
N MET A 188 -26.50 0.94 31.20
CA MET A 188 -25.67 1.47 32.28
C MET A 188 -26.21 1.20 33.67
N ALA A 189 -27.51 1.23 33.84
CA ALA A 189 -28.20 0.99 35.12
C ALA A 189 -27.86 -0.34 35.81
N TYR A 190 -27.40 -1.33 35.05
CA TYR A 190 -27.04 -2.66 35.57
C TYR A 190 -25.52 -2.88 35.68
N LEU A 191 -24.71 -1.90 35.34
CA LEU A 191 -23.24 -2.05 35.31
C LEU A 191 -22.68 -2.43 36.67
N GLU A 192 -23.11 -1.77 37.75
CA GLU A 192 -22.66 -2.06 39.12
C GLU A 192 -23.02 -3.50 39.54
N GLU A 193 -24.23 -3.97 39.16
CA GLU A 193 -24.68 -5.33 39.49
C GLU A 193 -23.79 -6.41 38.83
N THR A 194 -23.13 -6.09 37.70
CA THR A 194 -22.23 -7.03 37.02
C THR A 194 -21.00 -7.38 37.88
N GLY A 195 -20.58 -6.48 38.77
CA GLY A 195 -19.41 -6.62 39.62
C GLY A 195 -18.08 -6.55 38.84
N LEU A 196 -18.09 -6.12 37.56
CA LEU A 196 -16.89 -6.10 36.69
C LEU A 196 -16.07 -4.85 36.83
N VAL A 197 -16.70 -3.72 37.19
CA VAL A 197 -15.98 -2.45 37.41
C VAL A 197 -15.63 -2.34 38.88
N GLN A 198 -14.34 -2.54 39.19
CA GLN A 198 -13.80 -2.48 40.54
C GLN A 198 -12.60 -1.55 40.58
N TYR A 199 -12.10 -1.20 41.75
CA TYR A 199 -10.88 -0.41 41.90
C TYR A 199 -9.71 -1.11 41.18
N GLY A 200 -9.11 -0.44 40.20
CA GLY A 200 -8.03 -0.98 39.39
C GLY A 200 -8.49 -1.66 38.08
N SER A 201 -9.78 -1.75 37.83
CA SER A 201 -10.30 -2.18 36.51
C SER A 201 -9.93 -1.19 35.44
N ARG A 202 -9.57 -1.69 34.27
CA ARG A 202 -9.32 -0.86 33.09
C ARG A 202 -10.64 -0.56 32.40
N VAL A 203 -11.10 0.64 32.58
CA VAL A 203 -12.39 1.11 32.08
C VAL A 203 -12.17 2.42 31.35
N GLU A 204 -12.81 2.59 30.22
CA GLU A 204 -12.92 3.84 29.51
C GLU A 204 -14.30 4.43 29.74
N TYR A 205 -14.34 5.68 30.12
CA TYR A 205 -15.57 6.46 30.30
C TYR A 205 -15.69 7.42 29.14
N ASN A 206 -16.71 7.22 28.30
CA ASN A 206 -17.00 8.02 27.14
C ASN A 206 -18.23 8.89 27.39
N ARG A 207 -18.14 10.16 27.03
CA ARG A 207 -19.23 11.10 27.04
C ARG A 207 -19.44 11.66 25.65
N TYR A 208 -20.61 11.41 25.10
CA TYR A 208 -21.02 11.84 23.77
C TYR A 208 -21.86 13.10 23.87
N LEU A 209 -21.53 14.11 23.09
CA LEU A 209 -22.16 15.42 23.11
C LEU A 209 -22.64 15.80 21.71
N GLN A 210 -23.90 16.24 21.62
CA GLN A 210 -24.46 16.82 20.41
C GLN A 210 -24.74 18.30 20.63
N PHE A 211 -24.32 19.14 19.68
CA PHE A 211 -24.50 20.58 19.72
C PHE A 211 -25.50 21.05 18.65
N SER A 212 -25.89 22.33 18.73
CA SER A 212 -26.78 22.94 17.72
C SER A 212 -26.09 22.99 16.35
N SER A 213 -26.90 22.86 15.29
CA SER A 213 -26.38 22.93 13.92
C SER A 213 -25.66 24.27 13.69
N GLY A 214 -24.39 24.17 13.24
CA GLY A 214 -23.54 25.33 12.98
C GLY A 214 -22.60 25.75 14.11
N THR A 215 -22.62 25.04 15.24
CA THR A 215 -21.63 25.27 16.34
C THR A 215 -20.26 24.84 15.85
N ASN A 216 -19.28 25.73 16.01
CA ASN A 216 -17.87 25.38 15.76
C ASN A 216 -17.30 24.71 17.02
N VAL A 217 -17.27 23.38 16.99
CA VAL A 217 -16.83 22.57 18.14
C VAL A 217 -15.36 22.82 18.46
N GLU A 218 -14.49 22.99 17.45
CA GLU A 218 -13.06 23.27 17.67
C GLU A 218 -12.82 24.58 18.43
N GLU A 219 -13.61 25.62 18.18
CA GLU A 219 -13.52 26.88 18.94
C GLU A 219 -14.10 26.75 20.34
N LEU A 220 -15.12 25.89 20.48
CA LEU A 220 -15.79 25.67 21.77
C LEU A 220 -14.91 24.90 22.75
N ILE A 221 -14.06 23.98 22.29
CA ILE A 221 -13.21 23.15 23.15
C ILE A 221 -11.90 23.82 23.54
N LYS A 222 -11.39 24.77 22.73
CA LYS A 222 -10.09 25.42 22.97
C LYS A 222 -9.85 25.93 24.42
N PRO A 223 -10.84 26.52 25.11
CA PRO A 223 -10.62 26.98 26.50
C PRO A 223 -10.40 25.85 27.48
N PHE A 224 -10.74 24.61 27.13
CA PHE A 224 -10.69 23.44 28.00
C PHE A 224 -9.51 22.51 27.69
N GLU A 225 -8.86 22.66 26.56
CA GLU A 225 -7.77 21.78 26.10
C GLU A 225 -6.64 21.65 27.14
N ASP A 226 -6.18 22.75 27.69
CA ASP A 226 -5.10 22.72 28.69
C ASP A 226 -5.51 21.99 29.98
N GLN A 227 -6.76 22.16 30.43
CA GLN A 227 -7.29 21.47 31.60
C GLN A 227 -7.51 19.97 31.31
N TRP A 228 -8.07 19.64 30.16
CA TRP A 228 -8.29 18.25 29.76
C TRP A 228 -6.98 17.48 29.60
N GLU A 229 -5.92 18.15 29.10
CA GLU A 229 -4.61 17.51 29.03
C GLU A 229 -4.07 17.16 30.43
N LEU A 230 -4.30 18.04 31.44
CA LEU A 230 -3.93 17.80 32.84
C LEU A 230 -4.76 16.64 33.43
N ASP A 231 -6.07 16.64 33.17
CA ASP A 231 -7.02 15.64 33.68
C ASP A 231 -7.01 14.32 32.85
N ARG A 232 -6.21 14.26 31.77
CA ARG A 232 -6.11 13.13 30.84
C ARG A 232 -7.44 12.83 30.15
N VAL A 233 -8.20 13.85 29.85
CA VAL A 233 -9.41 13.73 29.04
C VAL A 233 -9.01 13.87 27.57
N ASP A 234 -9.30 12.84 26.79
CA ASP A 234 -9.11 12.87 25.33
C ASP A 234 -10.40 13.39 24.69
N ALA A 235 -10.27 14.37 23.80
CA ALA A 235 -11.39 14.96 23.10
C ALA A 235 -11.30 14.62 21.60
N ASP A 236 -12.24 13.84 21.07
CA ASP A 236 -12.30 13.46 19.66
C ASP A 236 -13.45 14.20 18.97
N THR A 237 -13.12 15.06 18.02
CA THR A 237 -14.08 15.85 17.24
C THR A 237 -14.36 15.17 15.89
N VAL A 238 -15.44 15.60 15.23
CA VAL A 238 -15.73 15.16 13.85
C VAL A 238 -14.56 15.42 12.90
N GLU A 239 -13.87 16.57 13.08
CA GLU A 239 -12.74 16.92 12.23
C GLU A 239 -11.49 16.05 12.54
N ASP A 240 -11.25 15.70 13.81
CA ASP A 240 -10.18 14.77 14.19
C ASP A 240 -10.45 13.36 13.65
N ARG A 241 -11.68 12.88 13.76
CA ARG A 241 -12.11 11.61 13.18
C ARG A 241 -11.93 11.60 11.66
N LYS A 242 -12.30 12.68 10.99
CA LYS A 242 -12.10 12.88 9.57
C LYS A 242 -10.60 12.86 9.19
N ARG A 243 -9.75 13.58 9.96
CA ARG A 243 -8.31 13.63 9.73
C ARG A 243 -7.64 12.29 9.98
N SER A 244 -8.01 11.58 11.05
CA SER A 244 -7.41 10.28 11.40
C SER A 244 -7.81 9.20 10.38
N THR A 245 -9.08 9.11 10.04
CA THR A 245 -9.58 8.20 9.00
C THR A 245 -9.00 8.55 7.64
N GLY A 246 -9.02 9.83 7.27
CA GLY A 246 -8.45 10.31 6.01
C GLY A 246 -6.95 10.05 5.87
N ARG A 247 -6.16 10.15 6.96
CA ARG A 247 -4.72 9.81 6.93
C ARG A 247 -4.47 8.34 6.67
N SER A 248 -5.21 7.46 7.32
CA SER A 248 -5.07 6.01 7.13
C SER A 248 -5.34 5.59 5.69
N PHE A 249 -6.39 6.12 5.07
CA PHE A 249 -6.72 5.83 3.66
C PHE A 249 -5.93 6.68 2.67
N GLY A 250 -5.42 7.84 3.08
CA GLY A 250 -4.54 8.68 2.29
C GLY A 250 -3.26 7.98 1.85
N ASN A 251 -2.64 7.21 2.73
CA ASN A 251 -1.46 6.41 2.40
C ASN A 251 -1.76 5.35 1.34
N LEU A 252 -2.89 4.66 1.46
CA LEU A 252 -3.36 3.70 0.44
C LEU A 252 -3.62 4.40 -0.90
N SER A 253 -4.33 5.54 -0.88
CA SER A 253 -4.60 6.33 -2.09
C SER A 253 -3.32 6.83 -2.76
N ASN A 254 -2.34 7.28 -2.00
CA ASN A 254 -1.03 7.71 -2.52
C ASN A 254 -0.30 6.54 -3.19
N PHE A 255 -0.30 5.36 -2.56
CA PHE A 255 0.28 4.15 -3.16
C PHE A 255 -0.41 3.78 -4.47
N LEU A 256 -1.73 3.73 -4.48
CA LEU A 256 -2.52 3.43 -5.68
C LEU A 256 -2.26 4.46 -6.80
N SER A 257 -2.16 5.74 -6.45
CA SER A 257 -1.84 6.83 -7.38
C SER A 257 -0.44 6.69 -7.98
N LEU A 258 0.54 6.24 -7.20
CA LEU A 258 1.88 5.94 -7.70
C LEU A 258 1.86 4.80 -8.72
N VAL A 259 1.10 3.75 -8.47
CA VAL A 259 0.93 2.62 -9.41
C VAL A 259 0.26 3.07 -10.70
N ALA A 260 -0.80 3.91 -10.61
CA ALA A 260 -1.44 4.51 -11.78
C ALA A 260 -0.49 5.38 -12.59
N PHE A 261 0.37 6.13 -11.92
CA PHE A 261 1.38 6.95 -12.59
C PHE A 261 2.43 6.12 -13.31
N ILE A 262 2.87 5.01 -12.73
CA ILE A 262 3.77 4.05 -13.39
C ILE A 262 3.10 3.49 -14.65
N ALA A 263 1.83 3.10 -14.58
CA ALA A 263 1.08 2.63 -15.75
C ALA A 263 0.95 3.73 -16.82
N LEU A 264 0.71 4.97 -16.42
CA LEU A 264 0.68 6.12 -17.32
C LEU A 264 2.04 6.36 -17.99
N LEU A 265 3.14 6.31 -17.26
CA LEU A 265 4.50 6.45 -17.82
C LEU A 265 4.83 5.36 -18.82
N LEU A 266 4.43 4.11 -18.55
CA LEU A 266 4.53 3.04 -19.53
C LEU A 266 3.70 3.35 -20.78
N GLY A 267 2.49 3.86 -20.61
CA GLY A 267 1.65 4.35 -21.69
C GLY A 267 2.34 5.44 -22.53
N CYS A 268 3.01 6.40 -21.87
CA CYS A 268 3.80 7.46 -22.53
C CYS A 268 4.92 6.91 -23.42
N VAL A 269 5.65 5.91 -22.92
CA VAL A 269 6.71 5.21 -23.67
C VAL A 269 6.11 4.45 -24.85
N GLY A 270 4.95 3.82 -24.65
CA GLY A 270 4.19 3.16 -25.72
C GLY A 270 3.76 4.13 -26.82
N VAL A 271 3.26 5.30 -26.45
CA VAL A 271 2.90 6.38 -27.35
C VAL A 271 4.11 6.83 -28.18
N ALA A 272 5.22 7.17 -27.51
CA ALA A 272 6.47 7.58 -28.18
C ALA A 272 6.98 6.52 -29.15
N SER A 273 6.92 5.25 -28.75
CA SER A 273 7.31 4.11 -29.56
C SER A 273 6.39 3.94 -30.78
N ALA A 274 5.09 3.94 -30.59
CA ALA A 274 4.11 3.79 -31.67
C ALA A 274 4.17 4.95 -32.69
N VAL A 275 4.32 6.19 -32.21
CA VAL A 275 4.49 7.36 -33.08
C VAL A 275 5.80 7.31 -33.86
N ASN A 276 6.88 6.80 -33.26
CA ASN A 276 8.15 6.63 -33.98
C ASN A 276 8.03 5.63 -35.14
N VAL A 277 7.20 4.55 -34.97
CA VAL A 277 6.87 3.66 -36.07
C VAL A 277 6.12 4.40 -37.15
N PHE A 278 5.04 5.05 -36.75
CA PHE A 278 4.16 5.78 -37.66
C PHE A 278 4.93 6.81 -38.48
N VAL A 279 5.77 7.62 -37.87
CA VAL A 279 6.61 8.61 -38.55
C VAL A 279 7.54 7.94 -39.57
N LYS A 280 8.19 6.82 -39.21
CA LYS A 280 9.09 6.11 -40.14
C LYS A 280 8.37 5.58 -41.37
N GLU A 281 7.16 5.05 -41.22
CA GLU A 281 6.35 4.60 -42.35
C GLU A 281 5.91 5.76 -43.27
N LYS A 282 5.70 6.94 -42.66
CA LYS A 282 5.24 8.12 -43.38
C LYS A 282 6.36 8.92 -44.04
N LEU A 283 7.64 8.62 -43.80
CA LEU A 283 8.75 9.38 -44.35
C LEU A 283 8.73 9.48 -45.89
N ALA A 284 8.32 8.44 -46.61
CA ALA A 284 8.16 8.47 -48.04
C ALA A 284 7.05 9.43 -48.47
N SER A 285 5.88 9.39 -47.78
CA SER A 285 4.77 10.31 -48.06
C SER A 285 5.12 11.75 -47.73
N VAL A 286 5.85 11.97 -46.64
CA VAL A 286 6.40 13.28 -46.23
C VAL A 286 7.30 13.84 -47.34
N ALA A 287 8.23 13.03 -47.84
CA ALA A 287 9.15 13.45 -48.88
C ALA A 287 8.43 13.82 -50.17
N VAL A 288 7.39 13.06 -50.57
CA VAL A 288 6.53 13.40 -51.72
C VAL A 288 5.80 14.72 -51.51
N LEU A 289 5.19 14.94 -50.34
CA LEU A 289 4.53 16.22 -50.02
C LEU A 289 5.50 17.39 -50.06
N ARG A 290 6.74 17.17 -49.56
CA ARG A 290 7.82 18.15 -49.65
C ARG A 290 8.27 18.45 -51.08
N CYS A 291 8.34 17.43 -51.95
CA CYS A 291 8.61 17.61 -53.37
C CYS A 291 7.49 18.40 -54.10
N LEU A 292 6.25 18.27 -53.63
CA LEU A 292 5.11 19.04 -54.11
C LEU A 292 5.04 20.46 -53.56
N GLY A 293 6.02 20.90 -52.77
CA GLY A 293 6.14 22.28 -52.28
C GLY A 293 5.46 22.56 -50.94
N VAL A 294 4.93 21.53 -50.24
CA VAL A 294 4.33 21.71 -48.90
C VAL A 294 5.40 22.07 -47.86
N ALA A 295 5.17 23.11 -47.08
CA ALA A 295 6.11 23.52 -46.04
C ALA A 295 6.29 22.44 -44.94
N SER A 296 7.47 22.36 -44.36
CA SER A 296 7.73 21.32 -43.30
C SER A 296 6.85 21.46 -42.06
N LEU A 297 6.46 22.68 -41.72
CA LEU A 297 5.54 22.92 -40.59
C LEU A 297 4.13 22.42 -40.89
N ASP A 298 3.65 22.60 -42.14
CA ASP A 298 2.31 22.13 -42.54
C ASP A 298 2.24 20.61 -42.52
N VAL A 299 3.29 19.94 -42.99
CA VAL A 299 3.39 18.46 -42.89
C VAL A 299 3.43 17.98 -41.44
N LEU A 300 4.19 18.68 -40.57
CA LEU A 300 4.20 18.38 -39.15
C LEU A 300 2.81 18.58 -38.51
N LEU A 301 2.10 19.67 -38.87
CA LEU A 301 0.75 19.95 -38.37
C LEU A 301 -0.27 18.90 -38.82
N ILE A 302 -0.18 18.36 -40.05
CA ILE A 302 -1.07 17.29 -40.51
C ILE A 302 -0.98 16.09 -39.58
N TYR A 303 0.24 15.62 -39.30
CA TYR A 303 0.45 14.45 -38.42
C TYR A 303 0.19 14.76 -36.95
N LEU A 304 0.45 16.00 -36.50
CA LEU A 304 0.09 16.43 -35.14
C LEU A 304 -1.42 16.40 -34.90
N VAL A 305 -2.22 16.93 -35.86
CA VAL A 305 -3.69 16.86 -35.79
C VAL A 305 -4.18 15.41 -35.73
N GLU A 306 -3.58 14.53 -36.54
CA GLU A 306 -3.91 13.10 -36.49
C GLU A 306 -3.67 12.47 -35.12
N ILE A 307 -2.52 12.80 -34.48
CA ILE A 307 -2.19 12.31 -33.15
C ILE A 307 -3.11 12.90 -32.08
N VAL A 308 -3.45 14.18 -32.18
CA VAL A 308 -4.41 14.84 -31.27
C VAL A 308 -5.77 14.16 -31.32
N VAL A 309 -6.28 13.87 -32.50
CA VAL A 309 -7.56 13.17 -32.67
C VAL A 309 -7.50 11.78 -32.04
N MET A 310 -6.43 11.03 -32.29
CA MET A 310 -6.25 9.71 -31.70
C MET A 310 -6.06 9.74 -30.19
N GLY A 311 -5.31 10.73 -29.69
CA GLY A 311 -5.13 10.96 -28.29
C GLY A 311 -6.46 11.23 -27.57
N LEU A 312 -7.32 12.05 -28.18
CA LEU A 312 -8.68 12.31 -27.69
C LEU A 312 -9.53 11.03 -27.66
N PHE A 313 -9.53 10.25 -28.74
CA PHE A 313 -10.24 8.97 -28.76
C PHE A 313 -9.71 8.00 -27.72
N GLY A 314 -8.38 7.88 -27.59
CA GLY A 314 -7.76 7.04 -26.58
C GLY A 314 -8.08 7.49 -25.16
N ALA A 315 -8.02 8.78 -24.88
CA ALA A 315 -8.36 9.35 -23.59
C ALA A 315 -9.86 9.17 -23.26
N LEU A 316 -10.74 9.35 -24.23
CA LEU A 316 -12.19 9.15 -24.05
C LEU A 316 -12.50 7.69 -23.73
N ILE A 317 -12.00 6.74 -24.53
CA ILE A 317 -12.21 5.30 -24.29
C ILE A 317 -11.58 4.89 -22.96
N GLY A 318 -10.37 5.37 -22.66
CA GLY A 318 -9.68 5.14 -21.42
C GLY A 318 -10.46 5.64 -20.21
N SER A 319 -11.01 6.86 -20.30
CA SER A 319 -11.84 7.44 -19.24
C SER A 319 -13.14 6.66 -19.04
N ILE A 320 -13.79 6.22 -20.09
CA ILE A 320 -14.99 5.37 -19.99
C ILE A 320 -14.66 4.04 -19.33
N LEU A 321 -13.59 3.36 -19.76
CA LEU A 321 -13.17 2.10 -19.17
C LEU A 321 -12.73 2.27 -17.71
N GLY A 322 -11.99 3.34 -17.38
CA GLY A 322 -11.60 3.67 -16.02
C GLY A 322 -12.81 3.91 -15.11
N THR A 323 -13.80 4.65 -15.59
CA THR A 323 -15.06 4.85 -14.87
C THR A 323 -15.83 3.53 -14.68
N LEU A 324 -15.84 2.64 -15.64
CA LEU A 324 -16.46 1.32 -15.50
C LEU A 324 -15.71 0.46 -14.47
N LEU A 325 -14.39 0.50 -14.46
CA LEU A 325 -13.55 -0.27 -13.56
C LEU A 325 -13.65 0.20 -12.10
N GLN A 326 -13.91 1.48 -11.84
CA GLN A 326 -14.10 2.01 -10.49
C GLN A 326 -15.28 1.34 -9.75
N PHE A 327 -16.29 0.80 -10.47
CA PHE A 327 -17.42 0.09 -9.85
C PHE A 327 -17.02 -1.24 -9.20
N ILE A 328 -15.88 -1.81 -9.62
CA ILE A 328 -15.37 -3.09 -9.08
C ILE A 328 -14.66 -2.87 -7.75
N LEU A 329 -13.93 -1.77 -7.59
CA LEU A 329 -13.11 -1.49 -6.43
C LEU A 329 -13.89 -1.45 -5.11
N PRO A 330 -15.00 -0.70 -4.96
CA PRO A 330 -15.76 -0.68 -3.72
C PRO A 330 -16.32 -2.05 -3.32
N ALA A 331 -16.72 -2.87 -4.28
CA ALA A 331 -17.22 -4.22 -3.99
C ALA A 331 -16.12 -5.13 -3.38
N VAL A 332 -14.86 -4.91 -3.75
CA VAL A 332 -13.72 -5.64 -3.18
C VAL A 332 -13.35 -5.10 -1.80
N PHE A 333 -13.52 -3.81 -1.57
CA PHE A 333 -13.17 -3.15 -0.31
C PHE A 333 -14.31 -3.08 0.70
N ALA A 334 -15.54 -3.49 0.37
CA ALA A 334 -16.74 -3.24 1.17
C ALA A 334 -16.59 -3.62 2.66
N ASP A 335 -15.97 -4.79 2.93
CA ASP A 335 -15.78 -5.28 4.31
C ASP A 335 -14.60 -4.63 5.04
N PHE A 336 -13.81 -3.84 4.33
CA PHE A 336 -12.59 -3.24 4.88
C PHE A 336 -12.74 -1.75 5.19
N LEU A 337 -13.64 -1.08 4.47
CA LEU A 337 -13.88 0.34 4.64
C LEU A 337 -14.83 0.59 5.81
N PRO A 338 -14.52 1.56 6.69
CA PRO A 338 -15.44 1.96 7.77
C PRO A 338 -16.64 2.74 7.25
N VAL A 339 -16.61 3.11 5.96
CA VAL A 339 -17.63 3.91 5.27
C VAL A 339 -18.18 3.14 4.08
N GLU A 340 -19.45 3.30 3.81
CA GLU A 340 -20.05 2.83 2.56
C GLU A 340 -19.65 3.76 1.43
N VAL A 341 -18.82 3.25 0.51
CA VAL A 341 -18.40 4.03 -0.66
C VAL A 341 -19.52 4.07 -1.68
N THR A 342 -20.10 5.25 -1.84
CA THR A 342 -21.07 5.50 -2.89
C THR A 342 -20.37 5.61 -4.24
N VAL A 343 -20.75 4.76 -5.19
CA VAL A 343 -20.14 4.74 -6.51
C VAL A 343 -20.77 5.81 -7.38
N GLY A 344 -20.18 7.00 -7.40
CA GLY A 344 -20.55 8.10 -8.25
C GLY A 344 -19.55 8.31 -9.41
N ILE A 345 -20.03 8.84 -10.55
CA ILE A 345 -19.13 9.25 -11.61
C ILE A 345 -18.42 10.53 -11.19
N SER A 346 -17.10 10.44 -10.99
CA SER A 346 -16.26 11.60 -10.77
C SER A 346 -15.94 12.30 -12.08
N TRP A 347 -16.68 13.37 -12.40
CA TRP A 347 -16.43 14.20 -13.58
C TRP A 347 -15.08 14.90 -13.51
N VAL A 348 -14.58 15.18 -12.33
CA VAL A 348 -13.25 15.78 -12.11
C VAL A 348 -12.17 14.80 -12.55
N SER A 349 -12.23 13.54 -12.08
CA SER A 349 -11.28 12.49 -12.47
C SER A 349 -11.36 12.15 -13.96
N VAL A 350 -12.57 12.13 -14.55
CA VAL A 350 -12.76 11.95 -15.99
C VAL A 350 -12.12 13.09 -16.76
N GLY A 351 -12.40 14.35 -16.38
CA GLY A 351 -11.80 15.54 -17.01
C GLY A 351 -10.28 15.56 -16.88
N PHE A 352 -9.76 15.24 -15.70
CA PHE A 352 -8.33 15.12 -15.46
C PHE A 352 -7.68 14.03 -16.32
N GLY A 353 -8.30 12.86 -16.45
CA GLY A 353 -7.84 11.79 -17.32
C GLY A 353 -7.83 12.18 -18.79
N MET A 354 -8.88 12.85 -19.28
CA MET A 354 -8.96 13.34 -20.66
C MET A 354 -7.87 14.37 -20.98
N ILE A 355 -7.68 15.36 -20.10
CA ILE A 355 -6.67 16.41 -20.28
C ILE A 355 -5.27 15.79 -20.23
N THR A 356 -5.00 14.92 -19.27
CA THR A 356 -3.72 14.22 -19.12
C THR A 356 -3.44 13.35 -20.34
N GLY A 357 -4.42 12.57 -20.80
CA GLY A 357 -4.28 11.71 -21.97
C GLY A 357 -4.00 12.47 -23.25
N LEU A 358 -4.68 13.58 -23.48
CA LEU A 358 -4.41 14.46 -24.59
C LEU A 358 -3.02 15.10 -24.52
N PHE A 359 -2.66 15.62 -23.33
CA PHE A 359 -1.38 16.26 -23.11
C PHE A 359 -0.21 15.30 -23.32
N VAL A 360 -0.30 14.09 -22.72
CA VAL A 360 0.68 13.01 -22.89
C VAL A 360 0.81 12.62 -24.36
N SER A 361 -0.32 12.45 -25.07
CA SER A 361 -0.33 12.07 -26.48
C SER A 361 0.45 13.06 -27.33
N VAL A 362 0.22 14.35 -27.12
CA VAL A 362 0.90 15.42 -27.86
C VAL A 362 2.37 15.50 -27.46
N LEU A 363 2.66 15.57 -26.16
CA LEU A 363 4.02 15.81 -25.65
C LEU A 363 5.00 14.69 -26.05
N PHE A 364 4.60 13.44 -25.84
CA PHE A 364 5.47 12.28 -26.15
C PHE A 364 5.54 11.97 -27.66
N ALA A 365 4.53 12.37 -28.43
CA ALA A 365 4.54 12.27 -29.88
C ALA A 365 5.40 13.34 -30.57
N LEU A 366 5.55 14.52 -29.96
CA LEU A 366 6.34 15.62 -30.53
C LEU A 366 7.80 15.20 -30.78
N LEU A 367 8.41 14.40 -29.88
CA LEU A 367 9.82 13.99 -30.02
C LEU A 367 10.07 13.19 -31.32
N PRO A 368 9.30 12.14 -31.67
CA PRO A 368 9.41 11.48 -32.97
C PRO A 368 8.96 12.35 -34.14
N LEU A 369 7.93 13.21 -33.96
CA LEU A 369 7.39 14.06 -35.04
C LEU A 369 8.39 15.13 -35.47
N LEU A 370 9.27 15.62 -34.61
CA LEU A 370 10.31 16.59 -34.98
C LEU A 370 11.24 16.04 -36.07
N LYS A 371 11.34 14.72 -36.26
CA LYS A 371 12.07 14.12 -37.38
C LYS A 371 11.46 14.46 -38.73
N VAL A 372 10.13 14.62 -38.79
CA VAL A 372 9.37 14.98 -40.02
C VAL A 372 9.77 16.38 -40.52
N ARG A 373 10.05 17.30 -39.59
CA ARG A 373 10.48 18.68 -39.93
C ARG A 373 11.76 18.73 -40.75
N ASN A 374 12.69 17.83 -40.48
CA ASN A 374 14.05 17.83 -41.04
C ASN A 374 14.20 16.89 -42.25
N VAL A 375 13.11 16.32 -42.78
CA VAL A 375 13.16 15.41 -43.94
C VAL A 375 13.44 16.23 -45.20
N SER A 376 14.56 15.92 -45.86
CA SER A 376 14.94 16.47 -47.15
C SER A 376 14.08 15.86 -48.26
N PRO A 377 13.69 16.61 -49.31
CA PRO A 377 13.09 16.06 -50.50
C PRO A 377 13.89 14.92 -51.15
N MET A 378 15.23 15.03 -51.06
CA MET A 378 16.17 13.99 -51.57
C MET A 378 16.17 12.69 -50.77
N ALA A 379 15.53 12.66 -49.61
CA ALA A 379 15.46 11.46 -48.76
C ALA A 379 14.71 10.30 -49.43
N THR A 380 13.87 10.55 -50.43
CA THR A 380 13.26 9.51 -51.26
C THR A 380 14.29 8.73 -52.06
N LEU A 381 15.42 9.35 -52.42
CA LEU A 381 16.48 8.74 -53.23
C LEU A 381 17.60 8.12 -52.36
N ARG A 382 17.83 8.66 -51.14
CA ARG A 382 18.86 8.19 -50.20
C ARG A 382 18.32 8.21 -48.76
N PRO A 383 17.71 7.14 -48.28
CA PRO A 383 17.12 7.11 -46.93
C PRO A 383 18.14 7.11 -45.77
N GLU A 384 19.42 6.99 -46.02
CA GLU A 384 20.45 6.71 -44.97
C GLU A 384 21.12 7.94 -44.32
N THR A 385 20.86 9.18 -44.78
CA THR A 385 21.66 10.35 -44.35
C THR A 385 20.97 11.29 -43.33
N ALA A 386 19.84 10.93 -42.74
CA ALA A 386 19.01 11.86 -41.98
C ALA A 386 19.32 12.00 -40.46
N ASP A 387 20.25 11.21 -39.91
CA ASP A 387 20.37 11.10 -38.43
C ASP A 387 21.42 12.01 -37.75
N SER A 388 22.34 12.67 -38.48
CA SER A 388 23.48 13.36 -37.85
C SER A 388 23.21 14.78 -37.35
N THR A 389 22.14 15.44 -37.79
CA THR A 389 21.81 16.83 -37.45
C THR A 389 20.83 17.03 -36.29
N LEU A 390 20.19 15.95 -35.82
CA LEU A 390 19.14 16.01 -34.82
C LEU A 390 19.58 16.41 -33.40
N LEU A 391 20.85 16.26 -33.05
CA LEU A 391 21.37 16.62 -31.72
C LEU A 391 21.49 18.13 -31.49
N LYS A 392 21.52 18.91 -32.57
CA LYS A 392 21.67 20.39 -32.52
C LYS A 392 20.35 21.17 -32.61
N ASP A 393 19.20 20.47 -32.74
CA ASP A 393 17.90 21.14 -32.87
C ASP A 393 17.38 21.59 -31.50
N PRO A 394 17.21 22.91 -31.25
CA PRO A 394 16.73 23.45 -30.00
C PRO A 394 15.29 23.01 -29.66
N ALA A 395 14.45 22.74 -30.67
CA ALA A 395 13.10 22.26 -30.48
C ALA A 395 13.06 20.88 -29.80
N ARG A 396 14.04 20.03 -30.08
CA ARG A 396 14.17 18.72 -29.41
C ARG A 396 14.47 18.86 -27.92
N TRP A 397 15.37 19.79 -27.57
CA TRP A 397 15.68 20.07 -26.17
C TRP A 397 14.48 20.66 -25.43
N ALA A 398 13.72 21.54 -26.06
CA ALA A 398 12.50 22.11 -25.50
C ALA A 398 11.48 21.01 -25.20
N VAL A 399 11.28 20.04 -26.11
CA VAL A 399 10.38 18.89 -25.86
C VAL A 399 10.90 17.99 -24.75
N MET A 400 12.22 17.71 -24.70
CA MET A 400 12.80 16.91 -23.61
C MET A 400 12.62 17.58 -22.25
N VAL A 401 12.85 18.90 -22.16
CA VAL A 401 12.58 19.68 -20.94
C VAL A 401 11.09 19.63 -20.59
N GLY A 402 10.22 19.76 -21.59
CA GLY A 402 8.76 19.63 -21.39
C GLY A 402 8.35 18.27 -20.82
N ILE A 403 8.95 17.18 -21.31
CA ILE A 403 8.72 15.82 -20.76
C ILE A 403 9.20 15.73 -19.31
N LEU A 404 10.37 16.27 -18.99
CA LEU A 404 10.89 16.29 -17.63
C LEU A 404 10.02 17.12 -16.67
N LEU A 405 9.58 18.29 -17.14
CA LEU A 405 8.67 19.14 -16.40
C LEU A 405 7.32 18.45 -16.16
N PHE A 406 6.82 17.70 -17.14
CA PHE A 406 5.62 16.89 -16.97
C PHE A 406 5.81 15.80 -15.91
N ILE A 407 6.89 15.02 -16.00
CA ILE A 407 7.18 13.95 -15.01
C ILE A 407 7.29 14.55 -13.61
N PHE A 408 8.04 15.64 -13.45
CA PHE A 408 8.19 16.33 -12.18
C PHE A 408 6.86 16.91 -11.67
N GLY A 409 6.16 17.66 -12.50
CA GLY A 409 4.90 18.32 -12.14
C GLY A 409 3.82 17.32 -11.75
N PHE A 410 3.72 16.22 -12.49
CA PHE A 410 2.76 15.16 -12.20
C PHE A 410 3.14 14.40 -10.91
N SER A 411 4.42 14.10 -10.71
CA SER A 411 4.93 13.50 -9.47
C SER A 411 4.67 14.41 -8.27
N TYR A 412 4.89 15.72 -8.42
CA TYR A 412 4.59 16.69 -7.36
C TYR A 412 3.10 16.76 -7.04
N PHE A 413 2.25 16.73 -8.06
CA PHE A 413 0.80 16.71 -7.87
C PHE A 413 0.32 15.50 -7.07
N LEU A 414 0.92 14.32 -7.31
CA LEU A 414 0.59 13.08 -6.60
C LEU A 414 1.17 13.03 -5.19
N LEU A 415 2.46 13.33 -5.04
CA LEU A 415 3.20 13.13 -3.79
C LEU A 415 3.10 14.34 -2.84
N LYS A 416 2.66 15.49 -3.36
CA LYS A 416 2.53 16.80 -2.65
C LYS A 416 3.79 17.24 -1.89
N GLN A 417 4.94 16.61 -2.17
CA GLN A 417 6.25 16.93 -1.58
C GLN A 417 7.30 17.09 -2.68
N VAL A 418 8.02 18.22 -2.65
CA VAL A 418 9.03 18.55 -3.68
C VAL A 418 10.20 17.58 -3.66
N THR A 419 10.66 17.17 -2.48
CA THR A 419 11.79 16.26 -2.30
C THR A 419 11.54 14.90 -2.94
N TRP A 420 10.37 14.29 -2.70
CA TRP A 420 9.98 13.02 -3.30
C TRP A 420 9.75 13.12 -4.81
N ALA A 421 9.16 14.22 -5.28
CA ALA A 421 8.96 14.45 -6.71
C ALA A 421 10.30 14.61 -7.47
N LEU A 422 11.26 15.30 -6.89
CA LEU A 422 12.63 15.40 -7.43
C LEU A 422 13.34 14.05 -7.41
N GLY A 423 13.23 13.30 -6.30
CA GLY A 423 13.82 11.97 -6.17
C GLY A 423 13.29 11.02 -7.24
N PHE A 424 11.96 10.98 -7.45
CA PHE A 424 11.33 10.14 -8.46
C PHE A 424 11.74 10.55 -9.89
N THR A 425 11.73 11.83 -10.20
CA THR A 425 12.15 12.35 -11.51
C THR A 425 13.61 12.03 -11.78
N GLY A 426 14.48 12.20 -10.77
CA GLY A 426 15.87 11.83 -10.82
C GLY A 426 16.07 10.33 -11.05
N PHE A 427 15.31 9.50 -10.35
CA PHE A 427 15.32 8.04 -10.54
C PHE A 427 14.95 7.64 -11.97
N VAL A 428 13.89 8.22 -12.53
CA VAL A 428 13.49 7.95 -13.93
C VAL A 428 14.60 8.34 -14.91
N LEU A 429 15.25 9.49 -14.71
CA LEU A 429 16.40 9.89 -15.53
C LEU A 429 17.58 8.93 -15.43
N VAL A 430 17.93 8.53 -14.20
CA VAL A 430 19.00 7.57 -13.93
C VAL A 430 18.66 6.22 -14.58
N ALA A 431 17.43 5.76 -14.49
CA ALA A 431 16.98 4.51 -15.11
C ALA A 431 17.13 4.54 -16.63
N PHE A 432 16.68 5.62 -17.29
CA PHE A 432 16.90 5.77 -18.73
C PHE A 432 18.40 5.85 -19.10
N GLY A 433 19.18 6.59 -18.32
CA GLY A 433 20.64 6.72 -18.52
C GLY A 433 21.35 5.37 -18.34
N ALA A 434 20.98 4.60 -17.32
CA ALA A 434 21.52 3.28 -17.06
C ALA A 434 21.18 2.29 -18.18
N LEU A 435 19.93 2.23 -18.62
CA LEU A 435 19.52 1.36 -19.74
C LEU A 435 20.22 1.73 -21.05
N TRP A 436 20.38 3.03 -21.32
CA TRP A 436 21.16 3.50 -22.47
C TRP A 436 22.63 3.12 -22.36
N GLY A 437 23.22 3.27 -21.16
CA GLY A 437 24.58 2.88 -20.85
C GLY A 437 24.82 1.39 -21.00
N VAL A 438 23.90 0.58 -20.44
CA VAL A 438 23.92 -0.89 -20.60
C VAL A 438 23.81 -1.28 -22.07
N GLY A 439 22.91 -0.65 -22.83
CA GLY A 439 22.79 -0.88 -24.28
C GLY A 439 24.11 -0.60 -25.02
N LYS A 440 24.81 0.51 -24.72
CA LYS A 440 26.12 0.82 -25.29
C LYS A 440 27.19 -0.16 -24.83
N LEU A 441 27.20 -0.52 -23.56
CA LEU A 441 28.16 -1.48 -23.00
C LEU A 441 28.04 -2.85 -23.70
N ILE A 442 26.82 -3.31 -23.90
CA ILE A 442 26.50 -4.56 -24.60
C ILE A 442 27.02 -4.50 -26.05
N MET A 443 26.73 -3.43 -26.77
CA MET A 443 27.22 -3.24 -28.15
C MET A 443 28.75 -3.25 -28.21
N TRP A 444 29.40 -2.59 -27.27
CA TRP A 444 30.86 -2.56 -27.16
C TRP A 444 31.42 -3.93 -26.81
N ALA A 445 30.83 -4.63 -25.84
CA ALA A 445 31.23 -5.96 -25.41
C ALA A 445 31.11 -6.99 -26.54
N VAL A 446 29.94 -7.00 -27.22
CA VAL A 446 29.73 -7.89 -28.37
C VAL A 446 30.75 -7.60 -29.49
N ARG A 447 30.97 -6.31 -29.80
CA ARG A 447 31.96 -5.94 -30.84
C ARG A 447 33.37 -6.37 -30.48
N LYS A 448 33.77 -6.29 -29.20
CA LYS A 448 35.16 -6.59 -28.76
C LYS A 448 35.37 -8.09 -28.54
N PHE A 449 34.37 -8.81 -28.02
CA PHE A 449 34.55 -10.18 -27.57
C PHE A 449 33.82 -11.23 -28.45
N LEU A 450 33.33 -10.85 -29.66
CA LEU A 450 32.64 -11.79 -30.56
C LEU A 450 33.59 -12.92 -31.02
N PRO A 451 33.41 -14.18 -30.58
CA PRO A 451 34.29 -15.27 -31.00
C PRO A 451 34.10 -15.63 -32.47
N ILE A 452 35.20 -15.78 -33.19
CA ILE A 452 35.21 -16.19 -34.62
C ILE A 452 34.76 -17.64 -34.77
N SER A 453 34.87 -18.46 -33.73
CA SER A 453 34.56 -19.88 -33.70
C SER A 453 33.05 -20.21 -33.64
N LEU A 454 32.17 -19.21 -33.43
CA LEU A 454 30.75 -19.43 -33.40
C LEU A 454 30.20 -19.81 -34.77
N SER A 455 29.14 -20.67 -34.77
CA SER A 455 28.41 -20.99 -36.00
C SER A 455 27.79 -19.73 -36.60
N TYR A 456 27.65 -19.71 -37.93
CA TYR A 456 27.18 -18.53 -38.67
C TYR A 456 25.89 -17.91 -38.12
N PRO A 457 24.84 -18.63 -37.74
CA PRO A 457 23.62 -18.03 -37.19
C PRO A 457 23.86 -17.26 -35.88
N TRP A 458 24.65 -17.79 -34.94
CA TRP A 458 24.98 -17.15 -33.68
C TRP A 458 25.82 -15.87 -33.89
N ARG A 459 26.84 -16.00 -34.74
CA ARG A 459 27.71 -14.86 -35.06
C ARG A 459 26.94 -13.75 -35.75
N GLN A 460 26.03 -14.10 -36.68
CA GLN A 460 25.21 -13.11 -37.39
C GLN A 460 24.19 -12.44 -36.46
N ALA A 461 23.54 -13.18 -35.57
CA ALA A 461 22.58 -12.64 -34.60
C ALA A 461 23.26 -11.64 -33.64
N LEU A 462 24.44 -11.98 -33.11
CA LEU A 462 25.22 -11.07 -32.26
C LEU A 462 25.75 -9.87 -33.04
N ALA A 463 26.22 -10.07 -34.30
CA ALA A 463 26.69 -8.97 -35.13
C ALA A 463 25.61 -7.96 -35.44
N ASN A 464 24.35 -8.39 -35.56
CA ASN A 464 23.23 -7.51 -35.78
C ASN A 464 22.99 -6.54 -34.61
N LEU A 465 23.42 -6.86 -33.38
CA LEU A 465 23.22 -6.00 -32.21
C LEU A 465 24.06 -4.71 -32.28
N TYR A 466 25.24 -4.72 -32.92
CA TYR A 466 26.13 -3.57 -32.98
C TYR A 466 26.27 -2.90 -34.36
N ARG A 467 25.49 -3.36 -35.36
CA ARG A 467 25.55 -2.71 -36.69
C ARG A 467 25.11 -1.25 -36.62
N PRO A 468 25.68 -0.38 -37.47
CA PRO A 468 25.26 1.03 -37.55
C PRO A 468 23.79 1.09 -38.00
N ASN A 469 23.06 2.09 -37.47
CA ASN A 469 21.61 2.27 -37.64
C ASN A 469 20.71 1.19 -37.02
N ASN A 470 21.24 0.35 -36.13
CA ASN A 470 20.45 -0.59 -35.37
C ASN A 470 19.67 0.12 -34.24
N GLN A 471 18.49 -0.41 -33.94
CA GLN A 471 17.61 0.08 -32.86
C GLN A 471 17.84 -0.65 -31.53
N THR A 472 18.93 -1.39 -31.38
CA THR A 472 19.24 -2.20 -30.19
C THR A 472 19.13 -1.40 -28.90
N ILE A 473 19.72 -0.19 -28.84
CA ILE A 473 19.65 0.67 -27.65
C ILE A 473 18.22 1.08 -27.34
N SER A 474 17.45 1.47 -28.37
CA SER A 474 16.04 1.88 -28.18
C SER A 474 15.19 0.71 -27.72
N LEU A 475 15.41 -0.51 -28.26
CA LEU A 475 14.72 -1.72 -27.86
C LEU A 475 15.05 -2.13 -26.43
N ILE A 476 16.34 -2.14 -26.07
CA ILE A 476 16.81 -2.43 -24.70
C ILE A 476 16.24 -1.42 -23.71
N ALA A 477 16.26 -0.12 -24.05
CA ALA A 477 15.71 0.92 -23.19
C ALA A 477 14.19 0.75 -23.00
N THR A 478 13.45 0.50 -24.08
CA THR A 478 11.99 0.38 -24.01
C THR A 478 11.55 -0.91 -23.31
N ILE A 479 12.12 -2.06 -23.70
CA ILE A 479 11.78 -3.37 -23.10
C ILE A 479 12.31 -3.40 -21.65
N GLY A 480 13.54 -2.91 -21.42
CA GLY A 480 14.16 -2.87 -20.11
C GLY A 480 13.39 -1.99 -19.12
N LEU A 481 12.92 -0.81 -19.55
CA LEU A 481 12.10 0.07 -18.71
C LEU A 481 10.75 -0.59 -18.39
N GLY A 482 10.08 -1.17 -19.39
CA GLY A 482 8.83 -1.91 -19.17
C GLY A 482 9.03 -3.05 -18.17
N THR A 483 10.12 -3.83 -18.34
CA THR A 483 10.48 -4.90 -17.40
C THR A 483 10.80 -4.35 -16.01
N ALA A 484 11.57 -3.26 -15.92
CA ALA A 484 11.91 -2.65 -14.64
C ALA A 484 10.65 -2.23 -13.86
N MET A 485 9.71 -1.55 -14.51
CA MET A 485 8.48 -1.09 -13.88
C MET A 485 7.56 -2.24 -13.45
N ILE A 486 7.37 -3.24 -14.32
CA ILE A 486 6.57 -4.43 -13.97
C ILE A 486 7.22 -5.18 -12.80
N SER A 487 8.54 -5.40 -12.87
CA SER A 487 9.28 -6.11 -11.82
C SER A 487 9.28 -5.36 -10.50
N THR A 488 9.42 -4.03 -10.51
CA THR A 488 9.39 -3.21 -9.29
C THR A 488 8.05 -3.34 -8.59
N LEU A 489 6.94 -3.23 -9.31
CA LEU A 489 5.61 -3.42 -8.74
C LEU A 489 5.41 -4.83 -8.18
N PHE A 490 5.87 -5.84 -8.91
CA PHE A 490 5.73 -7.23 -8.50
C PHE A 490 6.59 -7.56 -7.28
N PHE A 491 7.83 -7.05 -7.22
CA PHE A 491 8.72 -7.25 -6.07
C PHE A 491 8.20 -6.50 -4.84
N LEU A 492 7.75 -5.25 -5.02
CA LEU A 492 7.17 -4.46 -3.93
C LEU A 492 5.91 -5.13 -3.38
N GLN A 493 5.03 -5.63 -4.25
CA GLN A 493 3.87 -6.40 -3.85
C GLN A 493 4.24 -7.64 -3.02
N ASN A 494 5.19 -8.45 -3.50
CA ASN A 494 5.63 -9.64 -2.79
C ASN A 494 6.27 -9.29 -1.44
N GLN A 495 7.05 -8.21 -1.38
CA GLN A 495 7.67 -7.75 -0.15
C GLN A 495 6.63 -7.29 0.87
N LEU A 496 5.62 -6.52 0.44
CA LEU A 496 4.47 -6.14 1.28
C LEU A 496 3.72 -7.37 1.80
N LEU A 497 3.51 -8.37 0.96
CA LEU A 497 2.85 -9.61 1.35
C LEU A 497 3.70 -10.46 2.31
N GLU A 498 5.01 -10.54 2.10
CA GLU A 498 5.92 -11.27 3.00
C GLU A 498 6.02 -10.59 4.37
N GLU A 499 6.11 -9.25 4.40
CA GLU A 499 6.09 -8.49 5.66
C GLU A 499 4.78 -8.67 6.43
N ALA A 500 3.68 -8.77 5.69
CA ALA A 500 2.35 -8.96 6.24
C ALA A 500 2.04 -10.43 6.60
N LYS A 501 2.78 -11.42 6.07
CA LYS A 501 2.64 -12.80 6.52
C LYS A 501 3.22 -12.94 7.92
N PHE A 502 2.36 -13.29 8.86
CA PHE A 502 2.83 -13.73 10.16
C PHE A 502 3.71 -14.95 9.96
N ALA A 503 4.89 -14.96 10.61
CA ALA A 503 5.91 -16.00 10.46
C ALA A 503 5.33 -17.40 10.72
N ASP A 504 5.87 -18.41 10.07
CA ASP A 504 5.54 -19.83 10.03
C ASP A 504 4.38 -20.36 10.89
N LYS A 505 3.30 -20.78 10.22
CA LYS A 505 2.05 -21.27 10.84
C LYS A 505 2.21 -22.47 11.79
N GLU A 506 3.24 -23.29 11.63
CA GLU A 506 3.36 -24.55 12.38
C GLU A 506 3.82 -24.35 13.84
N ASP A 507 4.55 -23.30 14.16
CA ASP A 507 5.07 -23.07 15.53
C ASP A 507 4.51 -21.81 16.23
N GLN A 508 3.55 -21.10 15.60
CA GLN A 508 3.00 -19.88 16.20
C GLN A 508 1.99 -20.17 17.31
N PRO A 509 2.08 -19.41 18.40
CA PRO A 509 1.04 -19.42 19.41
C PRO A 509 -0.25 -18.83 18.86
N ASN A 510 -1.38 -19.42 19.28
CA ASN A 510 -2.70 -18.96 18.88
C ASN A 510 -3.63 -18.65 20.05
N MET A 511 -3.13 -18.77 21.30
CA MET A 511 -3.90 -18.43 22.49
C MET A 511 -3.03 -17.67 23.50
N LEU A 512 -3.54 -16.56 23.98
CA LEU A 512 -2.95 -15.70 24.99
C LEU A 512 -3.86 -15.65 26.21
N MET A 513 -3.31 -15.95 27.39
CA MET A 513 -3.98 -15.82 28.68
C MET A 513 -3.29 -14.71 29.47
N PHE A 514 -4.02 -13.75 29.96
CA PHE A 514 -3.47 -12.61 30.73
C PHE A 514 -4.27 -12.32 32.00
N ASP A 515 -3.74 -11.46 32.84
CA ASP A 515 -4.22 -11.14 34.18
C ASP A 515 -4.23 -12.35 35.15
N ILE A 516 -3.31 -13.31 34.94
CA ILE A 516 -3.13 -14.44 35.82
C ILE A 516 -2.41 -13.96 37.08
N GLN A 517 -3.06 -14.03 38.22
CA GLN A 517 -2.45 -13.67 39.50
C GLN A 517 -1.44 -14.72 39.94
N THR A 518 -0.37 -14.32 40.62
CA THR A 518 0.70 -15.26 41.08
C THR A 518 0.16 -16.51 41.79
N PRO A 519 -0.87 -16.44 42.67
CA PRO A 519 -1.42 -17.64 43.31
C PRO A 519 -2.13 -18.60 42.37
N GLN A 520 -2.68 -18.08 41.25
CA GLN A 520 -3.43 -18.88 40.27
C GLN A 520 -2.52 -19.54 39.22
N LEU A 521 -1.27 -19.10 39.11
CA LEU A 521 -0.36 -19.47 38.03
C LEU A 521 -0.13 -20.99 37.95
N ALA A 522 0.06 -21.65 39.08
CA ALA A 522 0.33 -23.09 39.14
C ALA A 522 -0.88 -23.90 38.63
N ASP A 523 -2.09 -23.53 39.05
CA ASP A 523 -3.32 -24.22 38.67
C ASP A 523 -3.63 -24.02 37.19
N VAL A 524 -3.49 -22.81 36.67
CA VAL A 524 -3.66 -22.52 35.26
C VAL A 524 -2.66 -23.31 34.39
N LYS A 525 -1.39 -23.35 34.81
CA LYS A 525 -0.36 -24.16 34.10
C LYS A 525 -0.70 -25.66 34.11
N SER A 526 -1.18 -26.22 35.22
CA SER A 526 -1.57 -27.64 35.26
C SER A 526 -2.70 -27.89 34.25
N LYS A 527 -3.74 -27.05 34.19
CA LYS A 527 -4.84 -27.19 33.25
C LYS A 527 -4.40 -27.13 31.80
N VAL A 528 -3.50 -26.21 31.45
CA VAL A 528 -2.91 -26.11 30.11
C VAL A 528 -2.16 -27.38 29.73
N VAL A 529 -1.34 -27.90 30.63
CA VAL A 529 -0.54 -29.11 30.40
C VAL A 529 -1.42 -30.37 30.36
N ASP A 530 -2.43 -30.49 31.22
CA ASP A 530 -3.37 -31.62 31.25
C ASP A 530 -4.16 -31.75 29.94
N ARG A 531 -4.42 -30.63 29.27
CA ARG A 531 -5.03 -30.57 27.93
C ARG A 531 -4.03 -30.78 26.78
N LYS A 532 -2.78 -31.23 27.11
CA LYS A 532 -1.69 -31.47 26.15
C LYS A 532 -1.30 -30.25 25.33
N MET A 533 -1.48 -29.07 25.88
CA MET A 533 -1.08 -27.81 25.23
C MET A 533 0.35 -27.49 25.69
N ARG A 534 1.14 -26.98 24.73
CA ARG A 534 2.51 -26.53 25.00
C ARG A 534 2.51 -25.07 25.44
N ILE A 535 3.05 -24.78 26.63
CA ILE A 535 3.35 -23.42 27.05
C ILE A 535 4.57 -22.95 26.25
N ILE A 536 4.39 -21.93 25.44
CA ILE A 536 5.45 -21.38 24.58
C ILE A 536 6.19 -20.29 25.34
N GLN A 537 5.45 -19.43 26.04
CA GLN A 537 6.01 -18.39 26.90
C GLN A 537 5.20 -18.25 28.17
N GLU A 538 5.90 -17.97 29.26
CA GLU A 538 5.34 -17.51 30.52
C GLU A 538 6.10 -16.26 30.93
N VAL A 539 5.41 -15.17 31.12
CA VAL A 539 6.04 -13.87 31.31
C VAL A 539 5.37 -13.12 32.46
N PRO A 540 6.13 -12.75 33.51
CA PRO A 540 5.66 -11.85 34.55
C PRO A 540 5.61 -10.42 33.99
N ILE A 541 4.55 -9.68 34.31
CA ILE A 541 4.38 -8.28 33.95
C ILE A 541 4.24 -7.44 35.20
N VAL A 542 5.06 -6.42 35.28
CA VAL A 542 5.01 -5.39 36.33
C VAL A 542 4.58 -4.07 35.69
N THR A 543 3.67 -3.38 36.32
CA THR A 543 3.22 -2.04 35.86
C THR A 543 3.97 -0.97 36.64
N MET A 544 4.40 0.07 35.96
CA MET A 544 5.14 1.18 36.55
C MET A 544 4.98 2.48 35.75
N GLN A 545 5.33 3.59 36.35
CA GLN A 545 5.34 4.91 35.70
C GLN A 545 6.77 5.45 35.66
N LEU A 546 7.09 6.23 34.63
CA LEU A 546 8.35 6.91 34.53
C LEU A 546 8.20 8.28 35.25
N ASN A 547 9.03 8.51 36.24
CA ASN A 547 8.99 9.74 37.03
C ASN A 547 9.99 10.79 36.55
N GLU A 548 11.23 10.35 36.23
CA GLU A 548 12.30 11.27 35.87
C GLU A 548 13.15 10.70 34.74
N ILE A 549 13.65 11.58 33.87
CA ILE A 549 14.64 11.29 32.83
C ILE A 549 15.82 12.24 33.03
N ASN A 550 17.02 11.71 33.34
CA ASN A 550 18.22 12.51 33.60
C ASN A 550 18.02 13.58 34.68
N GLY A 551 17.21 13.30 35.70
CA GLY A 551 16.90 14.19 36.79
C GLY A 551 15.81 15.22 36.48
N ILE A 552 15.20 15.17 35.29
CA ILE A 552 14.11 16.08 34.89
C ILE A 552 12.78 15.37 35.15
N ASP A 553 11.98 15.92 36.06
CA ASP A 553 10.64 15.47 36.34
C ASP A 553 9.60 16.03 35.35
N LYS A 554 8.33 15.62 35.48
CA LYS A 554 7.24 16.09 34.62
C LYS A 554 7.10 17.60 34.62
N LYS A 555 7.20 18.25 35.79
CA LYS A 555 7.02 19.71 35.95
C LYS A 555 8.16 20.49 35.34
N GLU A 556 9.39 20.08 35.63
CA GLU A 556 10.59 20.65 35.03
C GLU A 556 10.61 20.48 33.51
N ASN A 557 10.14 19.34 33.00
CA ASN A 557 10.04 19.09 31.55
C ASN A 557 9.06 20.05 30.86
N GLU A 558 7.96 20.43 31.50
CA GLU A 558 6.99 21.40 30.99
C GLU A 558 7.53 22.83 30.89
N GLU A 559 8.55 23.15 31.68
CA GLU A 559 9.23 24.46 31.67
C GLU A 559 10.34 24.54 30.61
N LEU A 560 10.76 23.39 30.02
CA LEU A 560 11.80 23.35 28.99
C LEU A 560 11.28 23.80 27.61
N PRO A 561 12.14 24.41 26.79
CA PRO A 561 11.78 24.70 25.38
C PRO A 561 11.43 23.43 24.58
N ASP A 562 10.49 23.54 23.64
CA ASP A 562 10.00 22.41 22.82
C ASP A 562 11.09 21.56 22.14
N LYS A 563 12.26 22.12 21.88
CA LYS A 563 13.39 21.40 21.30
C LYS A 563 14.16 20.53 22.30
N GLU A 564 14.08 20.81 23.58
CA GLU A 564 14.84 20.18 24.66
C GLU A 564 13.96 19.30 25.54
N ASN A 565 12.64 19.48 25.53
CA ASN A 565 11.72 18.69 26.33
C ASN A 565 11.60 17.25 25.80
N TYR A 566 11.29 16.34 26.73
CA TYR A 566 10.84 14.98 26.42
C TYR A 566 9.34 14.98 26.17
N SER A 567 8.84 14.00 25.43
CA SER A 567 7.41 13.88 25.19
C SER A 567 6.64 13.73 26.51
N ARG A 568 5.63 14.57 26.76
CA ARG A 568 4.77 14.53 27.96
C ARG A 568 4.13 13.16 28.17
N TRP A 569 3.84 12.45 27.06
CA TRP A 569 3.32 11.10 27.06
C TRP A 569 4.16 10.10 27.88
N LEU A 570 5.50 10.26 27.95
CA LEU A 570 6.39 9.40 28.72
C LEU A 570 6.08 9.41 30.23
N TYR A 571 5.78 10.56 30.79
CA TYR A 571 5.48 10.72 32.21
C TYR A 571 4.04 10.36 32.59
N ASN A 572 3.15 10.40 31.60
CA ASN A 572 1.72 10.13 31.81
C ASN A 572 1.33 8.68 31.61
N ARG A 573 2.18 7.90 30.95
CA ARG A 573 1.90 6.52 30.58
C ARG A 573 2.24 5.54 31.71
N GLU A 574 1.39 4.52 31.87
CA GLU A 574 1.74 3.31 32.61
C GLU A 574 2.53 2.37 31.70
N PHE A 575 3.78 2.07 32.07
CA PHE A 575 4.62 1.10 31.39
C PHE A 575 4.35 -0.30 31.93
N ARG A 576 4.15 -1.23 31.03
CA ARG A 576 4.17 -2.68 31.30
C ARG A 576 5.55 -3.16 30.95
N VAL A 577 6.24 -3.72 31.90
CA VAL A 577 7.61 -4.20 31.76
C VAL A 577 7.72 -5.65 32.22
N THR A 578 8.73 -6.31 31.75
CA THR A 578 9.14 -7.62 32.23
C THR A 578 10.61 -7.62 32.60
N TYR A 579 11.07 -8.71 33.19
CA TYR A 579 12.46 -8.87 33.56
C TYR A 579 12.98 -10.24 33.08
N ARG A 580 14.19 -10.23 32.48
CA ARG A 580 14.95 -11.39 32.02
C ARG A 580 16.33 -10.96 31.55
N ASP A 581 17.30 -11.87 31.62
CA ASP A 581 18.69 -11.61 31.19
C ASP A 581 18.95 -12.07 29.74
N THR A 582 17.93 -12.56 29.02
CA THR A 582 18.05 -13.09 27.64
C THR A 582 17.06 -12.45 26.71
N LEU A 583 17.43 -12.35 25.43
CA LEU A 583 16.54 -11.95 24.36
C LEU A 583 15.67 -13.11 23.87
N ILE A 584 14.46 -12.80 23.40
CA ILE A 584 13.59 -13.75 22.73
C ILE A 584 13.77 -13.64 21.21
N LYS A 585 13.18 -14.60 20.45
CA LYS A 585 13.32 -14.66 18.99
C LYS A 585 12.88 -13.40 18.24
N SER A 586 11.93 -12.65 18.82
CA SER A 586 11.43 -11.39 18.24
C SER A 586 12.33 -10.19 18.53
N GLU A 587 13.40 -10.33 19.29
CA GLU A 587 14.28 -9.26 19.72
C GLU A 587 15.70 -9.44 19.21
N THR A 588 16.31 -8.35 18.77
CA THR A 588 17.73 -8.31 18.39
C THR A 588 18.40 -7.09 18.98
N LEU A 589 19.59 -7.29 19.58
CA LEU A 589 20.37 -6.19 20.16
C LEU A 589 20.92 -5.31 19.03
N THR A 590 20.69 -4.01 19.12
CA THR A 590 21.15 -3.03 18.12
C THR A 590 22.36 -2.25 18.61
N SER A 591 22.39 -1.89 19.90
CA SER A 591 23.54 -1.17 20.50
C SER A 591 23.58 -1.41 22.02
N GLY A 592 24.77 -1.28 22.60
CA GLY A 592 25.00 -1.56 24.01
C GLY A 592 25.07 -3.06 24.32
N GLU A 593 24.87 -3.42 25.58
CA GLU A 593 24.92 -4.80 26.08
C GLU A 593 23.78 -5.03 27.10
N LEU A 594 23.24 -6.26 27.13
CA LEU A 594 22.38 -6.68 28.23
C LEU A 594 23.26 -6.89 29.47
N ILE A 595 23.04 -6.09 30.50
CA ILE A 595 23.86 -6.07 31.70
C ILE A 595 23.04 -6.69 32.85
N PRO A 596 23.36 -7.90 33.30
CA PRO A 596 22.72 -8.50 34.47
C PRO A 596 22.93 -7.69 35.74
N LEU A 597 22.02 -7.81 36.71
CA LEU A 597 22.14 -7.18 38.01
C LEU A 597 23.47 -7.62 38.71
N GLY A 598 24.19 -6.66 39.24
CA GLY A 598 25.47 -6.89 39.90
C GLY A 598 26.70 -6.92 38.97
N ALA A 599 26.53 -6.96 37.66
CA ALA A 599 27.68 -7.01 36.73
C ALA A 599 28.48 -5.69 36.69
N ARG A 600 27.83 -4.56 37.01
CA ARG A 600 28.46 -3.22 37.14
C ARG A 600 28.08 -2.55 38.45
N GLY A 601 28.32 -3.22 39.57
CA GLY A 601 27.98 -2.76 40.91
C GLY A 601 26.46 -2.78 41.17
N ASP A 602 25.97 -1.89 42.02
CA ASP A 602 24.54 -1.84 42.41
C ASP A 602 23.64 -1.10 41.39
N SER A 603 24.20 -0.69 40.25
CA SER A 603 23.46 0.02 39.21
C SER A 603 22.60 -0.93 38.38
N ILE A 604 21.34 -0.57 38.17
CA ILE A 604 20.37 -1.32 37.38
C ILE A 604 20.40 -0.81 35.96
N PHE A 605 20.67 -1.70 35.01
CA PHE A 605 20.68 -1.36 33.56
C PHE A 605 19.48 -1.97 32.89
N VAL A 606 18.72 -1.14 32.16
CA VAL A 606 17.55 -1.55 31.39
C VAL A 606 17.84 -1.54 29.91
N SER A 607 17.14 -2.38 29.15
CA SER A 607 17.17 -2.39 27.70
C SER A 607 15.89 -1.78 27.13
N LEU A 608 16.04 -0.80 26.24
CA LEU A 608 14.91 -0.13 25.60
C LEU A 608 14.71 -0.63 24.16
N GLU A 609 13.47 -0.58 23.70
CA GLU A 609 13.18 -0.73 22.27
C GLU A 609 13.77 0.49 21.50
N LYS A 610 14.39 0.22 20.34
CA LYS A 610 15.16 1.20 19.60
C LYS A 610 14.32 2.40 19.15
N GLY A 611 13.18 2.16 18.49
CA GLY A 611 12.29 3.21 18.00
C GLY A 611 11.72 4.08 19.11
N PHE A 612 11.39 3.46 20.25
CA PHE A 612 10.99 4.14 21.47
C PHE A 612 12.10 5.04 22.02
N GLY A 613 13.32 4.51 22.10
CA GLY A 613 14.45 5.27 22.63
C GLY A 613 14.85 6.44 21.73
N GLU A 614 15.06 6.19 20.44
CA GLU A 614 15.46 7.19 19.46
C GLU A 614 14.37 8.26 19.26
N GLY A 615 13.09 7.86 19.18
CA GLY A 615 11.95 8.76 19.03
C GLY A 615 11.78 9.74 20.20
N ASN A 616 12.25 9.35 21.39
CA ASN A 616 12.21 10.17 22.59
C ASN A 616 13.59 10.75 22.99
N LYS A 617 14.54 10.79 22.05
CA LYS A 617 15.88 11.41 22.23
C LYS A 617 16.74 10.76 23.33
N MET A 618 16.45 9.51 23.73
CA MET A 618 17.16 8.77 24.79
C MET A 618 18.48 8.18 24.26
N LYS A 619 19.50 8.12 25.10
CA LYS A 619 20.84 7.64 24.77
C LYS A 619 21.32 6.57 25.75
N LEU A 620 22.30 5.77 25.33
CA LEU A 620 22.97 4.84 26.24
C LEU A 620 23.58 5.58 27.42
N GLY A 621 23.32 5.09 28.64
CA GLY A 621 23.77 5.68 29.87
C GLY A 621 22.83 6.70 30.48
N ASP A 622 21.77 7.13 29.80
CA ASP A 622 20.77 8.03 30.38
C ASP A 622 20.13 7.39 31.61
N GLU A 623 19.83 8.23 32.59
CA GLU A 623 19.20 7.85 33.85
C GLU A 623 17.68 7.91 33.73
N LEU A 624 17.02 6.82 34.16
CA LEU A 624 15.56 6.73 34.20
C LEU A 624 15.12 6.33 35.61
N ILE A 625 14.22 7.09 36.24
CA ILE A 625 13.64 6.75 37.53
C ILE A 625 12.21 6.29 37.32
N PHE A 626 11.98 4.98 37.52
CA PHE A 626 10.65 4.38 37.44
C PHE A 626 9.99 4.32 38.81
N ASN A 627 8.73 4.66 38.90
CA ASN A 627 7.91 4.45 40.09
C ASN A 627 7.18 3.11 39.97
N VAL A 628 7.61 2.14 40.73
CA VAL A 628 7.00 0.83 40.83
C VAL A 628 6.08 0.79 42.04
N GLN A 629 4.81 1.11 41.84
CA GLN A 629 3.77 1.12 42.87
C GLN A 629 4.15 1.91 44.15
N GLY A 630 4.69 3.11 43.97
CA GLY A 630 5.09 3.99 45.05
C GLY A 630 6.56 3.90 45.42
N ARG A 631 7.33 2.94 44.92
CA ARG A 631 8.75 2.81 45.15
C ARG A 631 9.58 3.27 43.95
N PRO A 632 10.39 4.33 44.07
CA PRO A 632 11.25 4.76 42.99
C PRO A 632 12.42 3.77 42.78
N ILE A 633 12.65 3.38 41.53
CA ILE A 633 13.77 2.53 41.11
C ILE A 633 14.60 3.33 40.11
N LYS A 634 15.83 3.58 40.45
CA LYS A 634 16.80 4.26 39.58
C LYS A 634 17.47 3.26 38.66
N THR A 635 17.41 3.56 37.35
CA THR A 635 17.95 2.71 36.29
C THR A 635 18.75 3.52 35.29
N TYR A 636 19.57 2.83 34.50
CA TYR A 636 20.34 3.41 33.42
C TYR A 636 20.08 2.64 32.11
N ILE A 637 20.12 3.32 30.97
CA ILE A 637 19.96 2.66 29.67
C ILE A 637 21.25 1.91 29.33
N GLY A 638 21.20 0.57 29.37
CA GLY A 638 22.35 -0.31 29.07
C GLY A 638 22.41 -0.70 27.60
N SER A 639 21.26 -0.79 26.96
CA SER A 639 21.19 -1.21 25.55
C SER A 639 19.92 -0.77 24.86
N PHE A 640 19.99 -0.76 23.52
CA PHE A 640 18.83 -0.68 22.65
C PHE A 640 18.67 -1.99 21.88
N ARG A 641 17.42 -2.43 21.71
CA ARG A 641 17.05 -3.62 20.97
C ARG A 641 15.98 -3.30 19.94
N ASP A 642 16.05 -3.94 18.80
CA ASP A 642 15.01 -3.96 17.80
C ASP A 642 13.99 -5.04 18.15
N VAL A 643 12.70 -4.69 18.15
CA VAL A 643 11.61 -5.58 18.58
C VAL A 643 10.64 -5.75 17.41
N LYS A 644 10.49 -6.99 16.94
CA LYS A 644 9.56 -7.32 15.88
C LYS A 644 8.13 -7.48 16.43
N PHE A 645 7.35 -6.40 16.39
CA PHE A 645 5.96 -6.40 16.88
C PHE A 645 5.00 -7.21 15.99
N ASN A 646 5.41 -7.60 14.79
CA ASN A 646 4.63 -8.45 13.88
C ASN A 646 4.65 -9.95 14.25
N GLN A 647 5.36 -10.34 15.30
CA GLN A 647 5.35 -11.71 15.82
C GLN A 647 4.46 -11.81 17.05
N VAL A 648 3.73 -12.91 17.18
CA VAL A 648 2.93 -13.21 18.38
C VAL A 648 3.87 -13.61 19.52
N SER A 649 4.32 -12.60 20.25
CA SER A 649 5.20 -12.74 21.41
C SER A 649 4.96 -11.60 22.39
N THR A 650 5.38 -11.79 23.65
CA THR A 650 5.29 -10.71 24.65
C THR A 650 6.41 -9.71 24.43
N ASN A 651 6.11 -8.67 23.66
CA ASN A 651 7.03 -7.58 23.33
C ASN A 651 6.86 -6.42 24.32
N PHE A 652 7.98 -5.89 24.81
CA PHE A 652 8.01 -4.81 25.79
C PHE A 652 8.90 -3.66 25.32
N LEU A 653 8.52 -2.43 25.64
CA LEU A 653 9.35 -1.26 25.35
C LEU A 653 10.57 -1.18 26.27
N VAL A 654 10.40 -1.61 27.51
CA VAL A 654 11.45 -1.61 28.54
C VAL A 654 11.62 -3.03 29.09
N LEU A 655 12.85 -3.50 29.14
CA LEU A 655 13.23 -4.80 29.70
C LEU A 655 14.19 -4.57 30.87
N PHE A 656 13.84 -5.13 32.04
CA PHE A 656 14.67 -5.11 33.24
C PHE A 656 15.54 -6.37 33.31
N PRO A 657 16.69 -6.32 34.03
CA PRO A 657 17.44 -7.52 34.39
C PRO A 657 16.71 -8.32 35.45
N GLU A 658 17.04 -9.63 35.56
CA GLU A 658 16.58 -10.46 36.66
C GLU A 658 17.14 -9.98 38.00
N GLY A 659 16.40 -10.19 39.10
CA GLY A 659 16.78 -9.80 40.46
C GLY A 659 16.20 -8.45 40.95
N VAL A 660 15.57 -7.68 40.08
CA VAL A 660 15.07 -6.33 40.40
C VAL A 660 13.58 -6.31 40.73
N LEU A 661 12.75 -7.00 39.93
CA LEU A 661 11.28 -6.85 39.98
C LEU A 661 10.56 -8.08 40.53
N GLU A 662 11.25 -9.12 41.02
CA GLU A 662 10.64 -10.39 41.45
C GLU A 662 9.69 -10.21 42.63
N GLN A 663 9.95 -9.24 43.49
CA GLN A 663 9.10 -8.96 44.66
C GLN A 663 8.01 -7.94 44.38
N ALA A 664 8.02 -7.29 43.19
CA ALA A 664 6.98 -6.34 42.85
C ALA A 664 5.65 -7.09 42.62
N PRO A 665 4.52 -6.46 42.94
CA PRO A 665 3.22 -6.95 42.52
C PRO A 665 3.17 -7.08 41.00
N LYS A 666 2.73 -8.25 40.54
CA LYS A 666 2.77 -8.62 39.13
C LYS A 666 1.62 -9.55 38.76
N PHE A 667 1.28 -9.56 37.53
CA PHE A 667 0.44 -10.59 36.91
C PHE A 667 1.24 -11.35 35.85
N HIS A 668 0.76 -12.52 35.51
CA HIS A 668 1.44 -13.37 34.54
C HIS A 668 0.64 -13.47 33.24
N VAL A 669 1.39 -13.63 32.17
CA VAL A 669 0.86 -13.93 30.83
C VAL A 669 1.39 -15.28 30.40
N ILE A 670 0.50 -16.16 29.96
CA ILE A 670 0.83 -17.44 29.35
C ILE A 670 0.45 -17.38 27.88
N ILE A 671 1.41 -17.68 27.03
CA ILE A 671 1.21 -17.88 25.60
C ILE A 671 1.32 -19.37 25.29
N THR A 672 0.29 -19.90 24.65
CA THR A 672 0.18 -21.31 24.33
C THR A 672 -0.35 -21.54 22.92
N LYS A 673 -0.32 -22.80 22.49
CA LYS A 673 -0.86 -23.22 21.20
C LYS A 673 -1.92 -24.28 21.37
N THR A 674 -3.09 -24.05 20.83
CA THR A 674 -4.17 -25.02 20.67
C THR A 674 -4.09 -25.69 19.29
N GLN A 675 -4.58 -26.91 19.20
CA GLN A 675 -4.59 -27.69 17.96
C GLN A 675 -5.77 -27.34 17.05
N ASN A 676 -6.87 -26.88 17.65
CA ASN A 676 -8.10 -26.50 16.95
C ASN A 676 -8.97 -25.57 17.83
N ASP A 677 -9.95 -24.93 17.20
CA ASP A 677 -10.84 -23.97 17.88
C ASP A 677 -11.69 -24.59 18.98
N ARG A 678 -12.06 -25.86 18.85
CA ARG A 678 -12.81 -26.56 19.89
C ARG A 678 -11.99 -26.72 21.17
N GLN A 679 -10.72 -27.11 21.06
CA GLN A 679 -9.82 -27.17 22.21
C GLN A 679 -9.61 -25.78 22.83
N ALA A 680 -9.51 -24.75 22.00
CA ALA A 680 -9.41 -23.36 22.45
C ALA A 680 -10.64 -22.96 23.28
N ALA A 681 -11.84 -23.22 22.77
CA ALA A 681 -13.09 -22.92 23.45
C ALA A 681 -13.27 -23.69 24.75
N ASP A 682 -12.94 -25.00 24.77
CA ASP A 682 -13.05 -25.84 25.96
C ASP A 682 -12.14 -25.36 27.10
N VAL A 683 -10.86 -25.07 26.78
CA VAL A 683 -9.88 -24.56 27.78
C VAL A 683 -10.28 -23.16 28.26
N GLN A 684 -10.72 -22.30 27.34
CA GLN A 684 -11.19 -20.96 27.68
C GLN A 684 -12.35 -21.01 28.66
N SER A 685 -13.36 -21.83 28.39
CA SER A 685 -14.55 -21.97 29.25
C SER A 685 -14.20 -22.55 30.63
N GLU A 686 -13.29 -23.54 30.69
CA GLU A 686 -12.84 -24.16 31.96
C GLU A 686 -12.09 -23.15 32.83
N ILE A 687 -11.10 -22.45 32.27
CA ILE A 687 -10.29 -21.49 33.03
C ILE A 687 -11.12 -20.31 33.51
N VAL A 688 -11.95 -19.73 32.63
CA VAL A 688 -12.77 -18.54 32.98
C VAL A 688 -13.84 -18.89 34.03
N ARG A 689 -14.38 -20.10 34.03
CA ARG A 689 -15.34 -20.53 35.07
C ARG A 689 -14.71 -20.57 36.46
N GLU A 690 -13.46 -21.02 36.58
CA GLU A 690 -12.75 -21.16 37.84
C GLU A 690 -12.03 -19.86 38.24
N PHE A 691 -11.51 -19.14 37.23
CA PHE A 691 -10.79 -17.89 37.42
C PHE A 691 -11.37 -16.78 36.57
N PRO A 692 -12.47 -16.14 37.00
CA PRO A 692 -13.19 -15.13 36.19
C PRO A 692 -12.39 -13.87 35.85
N ASN A 693 -11.30 -13.64 36.60
CA ASN A 693 -10.39 -12.51 36.35
C ASN A 693 -9.45 -12.76 35.16
N ILE A 694 -9.25 -14.01 34.75
CA ILE A 694 -8.32 -14.33 33.66
C ILE A 694 -9.02 -14.07 32.32
N SER A 695 -8.38 -13.26 31.52
CA SER A 695 -8.83 -12.98 30.18
C SER A 695 -8.07 -13.81 29.16
N ILE A 696 -8.79 -14.41 28.22
CA ILE A 696 -8.22 -15.31 27.22
C ILE A 696 -8.55 -14.77 25.82
N ILE A 697 -7.51 -14.57 25.01
CA ILE A 697 -7.63 -14.14 23.62
C ILE A 697 -7.28 -15.31 22.71
N ASN A 698 -8.19 -15.69 21.83
CA ASN A 698 -7.89 -16.58 20.72
C ASN A 698 -7.32 -15.76 19.56
N LEU A 699 -6.01 -15.85 19.37
CA LEU A 699 -5.29 -15.16 18.32
C LEU A 699 -5.51 -15.78 16.94
N GLY A 700 -5.94 -17.05 16.89
CA GLY A 700 -6.23 -17.74 15.61
C GLY A 700 -7.25 -16.98 14.77
N THR A 701 -8.37 -16.60 15.37
CA THR A 701 -9.42 -15.81 14.71
C THR A 701 -8.92 -14.44 14.24
N ILE A 702 -8.04 -13.81 15.02
CA ILE A 702 -7.43 -12.52 14.65
C ILE A 702 -6.52 -12.68 13.45
N VAL A 703 -5.67 -13.71 13.46
CA VAL A 703 -4.74 -14.01 12.35
C VAL A 703 -5.51 -14.34 11.07
N GLU A 704 -6.57 -15.16 11.15
CA GLU A 704 -7.44 -15.46 9.99
C GLU A 704 -8.06 -14.20 9.40
N THR A 705 -8.58 -13.31 10.26
CA THR A 705 -9.16 -12.03 9.81
C THR A 705 -8.10 -11.15 9.14
N LEU A 706 -6.91 -11.06 9.71
CA LEU A 706 -5.82 -10.32 9.12
C LEU A 706 -5.37 -10.92 7.79
N GLU A 707 -5.29 -12.26 7.68
CA GLU A 707 -4.98 -12.95 6.41
C GLU A 707 -6.03 -12.64 5.34
N ASP A 708 -7.32 -12.61 5.69
CA ASP A 708 -8.40 -12.25 4.76
C ASP A 708 -8.27 -10.81 4.26
N ILE A 709 -7.99 -9.88 5.18
CA ILE A 709 -7.74 -8.47 4.85
C ILE A 709 -6.54 -8.33 3.92
N LEU A 710 -5.43 -9.00 4.24
CA LEU A 710 -4.23 -8.99 3.43
C LEU A 710 -4.46 -9.62 2.05
N GLY A 711 -5.28 -10.66 1.99
CA GLY A 711 -5.75 -11.26 0.75
C GLY A 711 -6.48 -10.25 -0.14
N LYS A 712 -7.38 -9.46 0.44
CA LYS A 712 -8.12 -8.40 -0.26
C LYS A 712 -7.20 -7.27 -0.72
N ILE A 713 -6.29 -6.81 0.12
CA ILE A 713 -5.26 -5.81 -0.26
C ILE A 713 -4.40 -6.34 -1.41
N SER A 714 -3.95 -7.59 -1.31
CA SER A 714 -3.18 -8.26 -2.36
C SER A 714 -3.93 -8.28 -3.69
N PHE A 715 -5.21 -8.62 -3.68
CA PHE A 715 -6.05 -8.61 -4.89
C PHE A 715 -6.08 -7.23 -5.54
N VAL A 716 -6.23 -6.16 -4.76
CA VAL A 716 -6.23 -4.79 -5.29
C VAL A 716 -4.90 -4.43 -5.92
N ILE A 717 -3.79 -4.75 -5.24
CA ILE A 717 -2.44 -4.51 -5.78
C ILE A 717 -2.26 -5.32 -7.09
N GLN A 718 -2.71 -6.57 -7.13
CA GLN A 718 -2.67 -7.40 -8.34
C GLN A 718 -3.52 -6.83 -9.48
N PHE A 719 -4.72 -6.37 -9.17
CA PHE A 719 -5.60 -5.71 -10.14
C PHE A 719 -4.94 -4.47 -10.75
N MET A 720 -4.29 -3.64 -9.92
CA MET A 720 -3.54 -2.47 -10.39
C MET A 720 -2.30 -2.85 -11.20
N ALA A 721 -1.55 -3.85 -10.73
CA ALA A 721 -0.39 -4.36 -11.45
C ALA A 721 -0.76 -4.92 -12.84
N PHE A 722 -1.96 -5.48 -13.00
CA PHE A 722 -2.48 -5.94 -14.28
C PHE A 722 -2.46 -4.85 -15.34
N PHE A 723 -2.87 -3.60 -15.02
CA PHE A 723 -2.81 -2.48 -15.97
C PHE A 723 -1.38 -2.14 -16.39
N SER A 724 -0.46 -2.14 -15.43
CA SER A 724 0.95 -1.89 -15.71
C SER A 724 1.54 -2.99 -16.57
N ILE A 725 1.21 -4.25 -16.30
CA ILE A 725 1.63 -5.41 -17.09
C ILE A 725 1.03 -5.33 -18.51
N ALA A 726 -0.28 -5.06 -18.63
CA ALA A 726 -0.94 -4.92 -19.91
C ALA A 726 -0.33 -3.80 -20.76
N THR A 727 -0.08 -2.63 -20.14
CA THR A 727 0.60 -1.51 -20.81
C THR A 727 2.02 -1.89 -21.23
N GLY A 728 2.78 -2.54 -20.36
CA GLY A 728 4.14 -3.01 -20.65
C GLY A 728 4.19 -4.00 -21.81
N ILE A 729 3.25 -4.93 -21.89
CA ILE A 729 3.11 -5.87 -23.01
C ILE A 729 2.79 -5.12 -24.31
N LEU A 730 1.88 -4.14 -24.29
CA LEU A 730 1.57 -3.31 -25.45
C LEU A 730 2.78 -2.53 -25.94
N VAL A 731 3.56 -1.95 -25.03
CA VAL A 731 4.81 -1.24 -25.32
C VAL A 731 5.82 -2.21 -25.95
N LEU A 732 5.96 -3.41 -25.43
CA LEU A 732 6.84 -4.45 -25.96
C LEU A 732 6.42 -4.87 -27.37
N ILE A 733 5.14 -5.13 -27.61
CA ILE A 733 4.59 -5.45 -28.92
C ILE A 733 4.87 -4.31 -29.91
N SER A 734 4.60 -3.07 -29.53
CA SER A 734 4.85 -1.88 -30.34
C SER A 734 6.34 -1.78 -30.73
N SER A 735 7.22 -1.97 -29.76
CA SER A 735 8.68 -1.90 -29.94
C SER A 735 9.18 -2.98 -30.92
N LEU A 736 8.64 -4.21 -30.82
CA LEU A 736 9.01 -5.32 -31.70
C LEU A 736 8.47 -5.16 -33.12
N ILE A 737 7.29 -4.54 -33.31
CA ILE A 737 6.76 -4.21 -34.63
C ILE A 737 7.66 -3.21 -35.36
N ILE A 738 8.25 -2.24 -34.64
CA ILE A 738 9.24 -1.32 -35.22
C ILE A 738 10.42 -2.07 -35.80
N SER A 739 10.93 -3.03 -35.05
CA SER A 739 12.08 -3.84 -35.47
C SER A 739 11.82 -4.66 -36.73
N LYS A 740 10.56 -5.05 -37.00
CA LYS A 740 10.15 -5.88 -38.14
C LYS A 740 10.55 -5.28 -39.49
N TYR A 741 10.28 -3.99 -39.73
CA TYR A 741 10.49 -3.36 -41.03
C TYR A 741 11.98 -3.28 -41.42
N GLN A 742 12.86 -3.06 -40.47
CA GLN A 742 14.31 -3.07 -40.73
C GLN A 742 14.81 -4.48 -41.06
N ARG A 743 14.38 -5.47 -40.29
CA ARG A 743 14.79 -6.86 -40.43
C ARG A 743 14.26 -7.51 -41.71
N MET A 744 13.13 -7.02 -42.21
CA MET A 744 12.57 -7.49 -43.50
C MET A 744 13.58 -7.28 -44.63
N ARG A 745 14.19 -6.10 -44.71
CA ARG A 745 15.20 -5.82 -45.77
C ARG A 745 16.44 -6.70 -45.60
N GLU A 746 16.93 -6.88 -44.38
CA GLU A 746 18.11 -7.72 -44.11
C GLU A 746 17.81 -9.21 -44.40
N SER A 747 16.63 -9.71 -44.02
CA SER A 747 16.21 -11.08 -44.27
C SER A 747 16.11 -11.37 -45.78
N ILE A 748 15.61 -10.39 -46.55
CA ILE A 748 15.52 -10.50 -48.01
C ILE A 748 16.92 -10.56 -48.64
N LEU A 749 17.83 -9.69 -48.23
CA LEU A 749 19.22 -9.69 -48.70
C LEU A 749 19.90 -11.03 -48.41
N LEU A 750 19.75 -11.57 -47.22
CA LEU A 750 20.31 -12.89 -46.89
C LEU A 750 19.73 -14.01 -47.79
N ARG A 751 18.41 -13.94 -48.08
CA ARG A 751 17.78 -14.92 -48.98
C ARG A 751 18.20 -14.77 -50.45
N THR A 752 18.41 -13.55 -50.93
CA THR A 752 18.94 -13.32 -52.29
C THR A 752 20.39 -13.79 -52.43
N LEU A 753 21.15 -13.78 -51.32
CA LEU A 753 22.47 -14.38 -51.23
C LEU A 753 22.49 -15.89 -51.03
N GLY A 754 21.31 -16.54 -51.03
CA GLY A 754 21.22 -18.01 -51.00
C GLY A 754 20.98 -18.62 -49.60
N ALA A 755 20.76 -17.79 -48.55
CA ALA A 755 20.45 -18.31 -47.22
C ALA A 755 19.08 -19.03 -47.21
N SER A 756 19.04 -20.22 -46.65
CA SER A 756 17.78 -20.96 -46.46
C SER A 756 16.84 -20.25 -45.50
N SER A 757 15.52 -20.41 -45.70
CA SER A 757 14.50 -19.86 -44.78
C SER A 757 14.70 -20.30 -43.33
N GLY A 758 15.25 -21.52 -43.09
CA GLY A 758 15.58 -22.05 -41.79
C GLY A 758 16.68 -21.26 -41.08
N ILE A 759 17.77 -20.96 -41.82
CA ILE A 759 18.90 -20.18 -41.27
C ILE A 759 18.44 -18.76 -40.88
N VAL A 760 17.66 -18.11 -41.76
CA VAL A 760 17.13 -16.75 -41.47
C VAL A 760 16.22 -16.78 -40.24
N ARG A 761 15.41 -17.83 -40.07
CA ARG A 761 14.54 -17.99 -38.89
C ARG A 761 15.36 -18.12 -37.60
N VAL A 762 16.40 -18.96 -37.62
CA VAL A 762 17.28 -19.15 -36.46
C VAL A 762 18.00 -17.83 -36.09
N ILE A 763 18.55 -17.11 -37.08
CA ILE A 763 19.20 -15.81 -36.86
C ILE A 763 18.24 -14.83 -36.16
N ASN A 764 17.03 -14.68 -36.68
CA ASN A 764 16.03 -13.78 -36.11
C ASN A 764 15.63 -14.20 -34.67
N THR A 765 15.40 -15.49 -34.44
CA THR A 765 15.03 -15.99 -33.11
C THR A 765 16.13 -15.76 -32.09
N LEU A 766 17.40 -16.03 -32.46
CA LEU A 766 18.55 -15.77 -31.58
C LEU A 766 18.72 -14.29 -31.29
N GLU A 767 18.49 -13.44 -32.27
CA GLU A 767 18.59 -11.98 -32.10
C GLU A 767 17.53 -11.45 -31.11
N TYR A 768 16.27 -11.92 -31.21
CA TYR A 768 15.22 -11.57 -30.25
C TYR A 768 15.46 -12.17 -28.87
N PHE A 769 16.04 -13.37 -28.80
CA PHE A 769 16.51 -13.96 -27.54
C PHE A 769 17.55 -13.06 -26.85
N PHE A 770 18.59 -12.64 -27.56
CA PHE A 770 19.61 -11.76 -26.98
C PHE A 770 19.03 -10.41 -26.57
N LEU A 771 18.22 -9.79 -27.41
CA LEU A 771 17.59 -8.50 -27.10
C LEU A 771 16.66 -8.61 -25.88
N GLY A 772 15.80 -9.62 -25.86
CA GLY A 772 14.88 -9.85 -24.75
C GLY A 772 15.59 -10.19 -23.45
N SER A 773 16.58 -11.10 -23.51
CA SER A 773 17.36 -11.50 -22.34
C SER A 773 18.14 -10.33 -21.73
N LEU A 774 18.86 -9.56 -22.55
CA LEU A 774 19.66 -8.43 -22.09
C LEU A 774 18.78 -7.28 -21.55
N ALA A 775 17.65 -7.01 -22.21
CA ALA A 775 16.70 -6.02 -21.74
C ALA A 775 16.02 -6.44 -20.42
N ALA A 776 15.61 -7.72 -20.33
CA ALA A 776 15.00 -8.25 -19.11
C ALA A 776 15.99 -8.23 -17.92
N LEU A 777 17.24 -8.68 -18.12
CA LEU A 777 18.26 -8.63 -17.07
C LEU A 777 18.52 -7.20 -16.60
N SER A 778 18.69 -6.26 -17.52
CA SER A 778 18.93 -4.87 -17.16
C SER A 778 17.73 -4.24 -16.46
N GLY A 779 16.49 -4.58 -16.87
CA GLY A 779 15.25 -4.15 -16.22
C GLY A 779 15.11 -4.71 -14.80
N ILE A 780 15.39 -5.99 -14.60
CA ILE A 780 15.34 -6.64 -13.28
C ILE A 780 16.39 -6.07 -12.33
N LEU A 781 17.61 -5.82 -12.80
CA LEU A 781 18.64 -5.17 -11.98
C LEU A 781 18.21 -3.77 -11.52
N LEU A 782 17.60 -2.99 -12.43
CA LEU A 782 17.03 -1.70 -12.08
C LEU A 782 15.87 -1.82 -11.08
N SER A 783 15.05 -2.84 -11.24
CA SER A 783 13.90 -3.05 -10.33
C SER A 783 14.36 -3.45 -8.92
N PHE A 784 15.41 -4.25 -8.78
CA PHE A 784 15.98 -4.52 -7.45
C PHE A 784 16.45 -3.25 -6.76
N MET A 785 17.14 -2.37 -7.51
CA MET A 785 17.57 -1.07 -6.97
C MET A 785 16.34 -0.19 -6.60
N ALA A 786 15.33 -0.16 -7.46
CA ALA A 786 14.11 0.62 -7.22
C ALA A 786 13.35 0.10 -6.00
N THR A 787 13.19 -1.24 -5.88
CA THR A 787 12.49 -1.86 -4.75
C THR A 787 13.26 -1.67 -3.45
N PHE A 788 14.59 -1.76 -3.48
CA PHE A 788 15.43 -1.44 -2.32
C PHE A 788 15.23 0.01 -1.85
N LEU A 789 15.30 0.99 -2.76
CA LEU A 789 15.11 2.40 -2.42
C LEU A 789 13.69 2.68 -1.90
N LEU A 790 12.66 2.11 -2.52
CA LEU A 790 11.29 2.27 -2.06
C LEU A 790 11.05 1.57 -0.72
N GLY A 791 11.59 0.38 -0.53
CA GLY A 791 11.48 -0.37 0.73
C GLY A 791 12.11 0.39 1.89
N GLU A 792 13.36 0.82 1.75
CA GLU A 792 14.11 1.47 2.81
C GLU A 792 13.61 2.89 3.14
N PHE A 793 13.33 3.71 2.10
CA PHE A 793 13.06 5.14 2.31
C PHE A 793 11.57 5.52 2.30
N VAL A 794 10.69 4.70 1.74
CA VAL A 794 9.26 5.04 1.61
C VAL A 794 8.39 4.18 2.50
N PHE A 795 8.69 2.89 2.59
CA PHE A 795 7.89 1.92 3.32
C PHE A 795 8.53 1.47 4.64
N GLU A 796 9.77 1.87 4.91
CA GLU A 796 10.53 1.49 6.11
C GLU A 796 10.57 -0.04 6.34
N MET A 797 10.70 -0.79 5.24
CA MET A 797 10.67 -2.25 5.22
C MET A 797 12.05 -2.83 4.99
N ASN A 798 12.35 -3.95 5.63
CA ASN A 798 13.57 -4.70 5.37
C ASN A 798 13.57 -5.31 3.96
N PHE A 799 14.57 -4.98 3.15
CA PHE A 799 14.70 -5.52 1.80
C PHE A 799 15.03 -7.01 1.82
N SER A 800 14.17 -7.83 1.23
CA SER A 800 14.43 -9.23 0.93
C SER A 800 14.66 -9.45 -0.57
N LEU A 801 15.71 -10.19 -0.92
CA LEU A 801 16.03 -10.44 -2.31
C LEU A 801 15.10 -11.52 -2.90
N VAL A 802 14.18 -11.12 -3.74
CA VAL A 802 13.14 -11.96 -4.38
C VAL A 802 13.68 -12.54 -5.70
N TRP A 803 14.68 -13.42 -5.64
CA TRP A 803 15.39 -13.91 -6.84
C TRP A 803 14.56 -14.90 -7.68
N LYS A 804 13.66 -15.68 -7.05
CA LYS A 804 12.79 -16.66 -7.75
C LYS A 804 11.83 -15.95 -8.69
N GLU A 805 11.21 -14.91 -8.21
CA GLU A 805 10.28 -14.06 -8.93
C GLU A 805 10.99 -13.30 -10.06
N GLY A 806 12.20 -12.83 -9.79
CA GLY A 806 13.07 -12.25 -10.81
C GLY A 806 13.34 -13.23 -11.96
N LEU A 807 13.59 -14.49 -11.64
CA LEU A 807 13.79 -15.53 -12.66
C LEU A 807 12.52 -15.80 -13.48
N ILE A 808 11.35 -15.84 -12.83
CA ILE A 808 10.07 -16.02 -13.51
C ILE A 808 9.82 -14.88 -14.51
N ILE A 809 10.01 -13.62 -14.07
CA ILE A 809 9.84 -12.45 -14.94
C ILE A 809 10.85 -12.48 -16.10
N TYR A 810 12.11 -12.83 -15.82
CA TYR A 810 13.12 -12.99 -16.85
C TYR A 810 12.71 -13.98 -17.93
N LEU A 811 12.25 -15.16 -17.53
CA LEU A 811 11.80 -16.21 -18.46
C LEU A 811 10.54 -15.76 -19.23
N ALA A 812 9.61 -15.11 -18.55
CA ALA A 812 8.36 -14.61 -19.16
C ALA A 812 8.65 -13.54 -20.24
N ILE A 813 9.43 -12.53 -19.92
CA ILE A 813 9.76 -11.44 -20.86
C ILE A 813 10.63 -11.95 -22.01
N THR A 814 11.64 -12.76 -21.72
CA THR A 814 12.50 -13.35 -22.75
C THR A 814 11.70 -14.29 -23.64
N GLY A 815 10.86 -15.15 -23.07
CA GLY A 815 9.96 -16.02 -23.81
C GLY A 815 8.98 -15.24 -24.69
N LEU A 816 8.37 -14.18 -24.16
CA LEU A 816 7.44 -13.33 -24.89
C LEU A 816 8.15 -12.62 -26.08
N THR A 817 9.37 -12.12 -25.88
CA THR A 817 10.15 -11.48 -26.96
C THR A 817 10.50 -12.50 -28.07
N ILE A 818 10.85 -13.73 -27.73
CA ILE A 818 11.12 -14.81 -28.69
C ILE A 818 9.85 -15.14 -29.47
N VAL A 819 8.72 -15.35 -28.79
CA VAL A 819 7.44 -15.71 -29.43
C VAL A 819 6.98 -14.63 -30.40
N LEU A 820 6.99 -13.37 -29.95
CA LEU A 820 6.62 -12.24 -30.79
C LEU A 820 7.59 -12.07 -31.98
N GLY A 821 8.89 -12.25 -31.73
CA GLY A 821 9.91 -12.25 -32.78
C GLY A 821 9.71 -13.34 -33.81
N TRP A 822 9.37 -14.54 -33.36
CA TRP A 822 9.07 -15.67 -34.22
C TRP A 822 7.79 -15.45 -35.07
N LEU A 823 6.72 -14.96 -34.44
CA LEU A 823 5.46 -14.65 -35.15
C LEU A 823 5.66 -13.58 -36.23
N ASN A 824 6.42 -12.51 -35.89
CA ASN A 824 6.76 -11.46 -36.85
C ASN A 824 7.64 -12.00 -38.01
N GLY A 825 8.61 -12.85 -37.69
CA GLY A 825 9.52 -13.47 -38.68
C GLY A 825 8.82 -14.43 -39.63
N ARG A 826 7.84 -15.23 -39.13
CA ARG A 826 7.12 -16.21 -39.93
C ARG A 826 6.40 -15.58 -41.15
N ARG A 827 5.82 -14.41 -40.99
CA ARG A 827 5.09 -13.71 -42.04
C ARG A 827 6.03 -13.15 -43.14
N ILE A 828 7.26 -12.79 -42.77
CA ILE A 828 8.30 -12.26 -43.69
C ILE A 828 8.93 -13.41 -44.51
N ILE A 829 9.21 -14.53 -43.87
CA ILE A 829 9.91 -15.65 -44.46
C ILE A 829 9.03 -16.38 -45.51
N ASN A 830 7.72 -16.34 -45.36
CA ASN A 830 6.78 -17.02 -46.27
C ASN A 830 6.43 -16.21 -47.52
N GLN A 831 6.86 -14.93 -47.63
CA GLN A 831 6.61 -14.12 -48.82
C GLN A 831 7.75 -14.29 -49.85
N PRO A 832 7.45 -14.35 -51.19
CA PRO A 832 8.46 -14.43 -52.21
C PRO A 832 9.35 -13.16 -52.22
N PRO A 833 10.69 -13.30 -52.27
CA PRO A 833 11.61 -12.15 -52.23
C PRO A 833 11.34 -11.11 -53.32
N MET A 834 10.92 -11.55 -54.53
CA MET A 834 10.65 -10.65 -55.66
C MET A 834 9.38 -9.80 -55.52
N GLU A 835 8.35 -10.27 -54.84
CA GLU A 835 7.13 -9.48 -54.58
C GLU A 835 7.41 -8.30 -53.67
N ILE A 836 8.26 -8.51 -52.66
CA ILE A 836 8.61 -7.45 -51.69
C ILE A 836 9.53 -6.39 -52.34
N LEU A 837 10.43 -6.81 -53.23
CA LEU A 837 11.28 -5.89 -54.00
C LEU A 837 10.47 -5.07 -55.03
N ARG A 838 9.38 -5.61 -55.55
CA ARG A 838 8.49 -4.91 -56.50
C ARG A 838 7.44 -4.05 -55.80
N GLY A 839 7.00 -4.40 -54.58
CA GLY A 839 5.93 -3.69 -53.80
C GLY A 839 6.39 -2.37 -53.10
N ASN A 840 7.65 -2.04 -53.17
CA ASN A 840 8.22 -0.79 -52.61
C ASN A 840 8.66 0.21 -53.68
N GLY A 841 8.13 0.12 -54.93
CA GLY A 841 8.26 1.13 -56.00
C GLY A 841 7.11 2.11 -56.02
#